data_bb0584641be1b4ab36213d9e0dcb75b3
#
_entry.id   bb0584641be1b4ab36213d9e0dcb75b3
#
_cell.length_a   1.000
_cell.length_b   1.000
_cell.length_c   1.000
_cell.angle_alpha   90.00
_cell.angle_beta   90.00
_cell.angle_gamma   90.00
#
_symmetry.space_group_name_H-M   'P 1'
#
loop_
_entity.id
_entity.type
_entity.pdbx_description
1 polymer ?
#
loop_
_entity_poly.entity_id
_entity_poly.type
_entity_poly.pdbx_seq_one_letter_code
_entity_poly.pdbx_strand_id
1 'polypeptide(L)'
;MKLLKKYVILLSSFTILTGCLYFSYLYLLPPVLTSHRMQTKYEQILSNRFKLNISLSGLALKTHPNFYLDIKLKECAVKTKQDKDLLSFKDFEYKTKIFSIKPQYIKVNRIYLDTTQLPKISQNKKANQFKFDINYMPQINIHKAYIKFDNHSYATVENFKSQLNNKAIESTFLAKVKIPYVKDVILIGQNGKIIYPENHKFYIDNLSIQLGTSKLFTNGNLQNLSFAGKNLSIGELEKSFLYFYKLKHPKKKNFIENFHNMTGQIDVNLILTKDGLVGNCLAKNLNALFFDYKIPISLPITKFVFTGREITAKTSGTFGEEPVHTNFYLRGLGTKDLITTGSVYSPLTNNFTKKYYPLVKISKNADASVRYKTHNGVVDIDYNLKLSKGSDLITKVARLNNTDKTRIISAKTQKIGDKITLKKYSLSFDNQIDLITGNGLFIKNNGHYKPDNITLKTKGQLPVSLLNSVIHDYLNGGKFSADLSYKFPTKTLFGSMDLYDVTHKDYLYLEHAKFNIEGNDKIILHSKGTFFNSPIYVSMIADNNFRKNLLIHDINIHLKKYIVAKGNLASIPKSYDGNIPLKTQSFNDYKIEVEKGQILVDEIYHRTFTLHDVRIIGQMKDNIVNFIIPETNYAKGQLSGKGKYDVKRHASDIYFFASDIDSNEVATNIFNFKDQINGSAFATLHLKTKDKLNDIKAHATFAITDGYLPQLGSTEFMVRNSNKHKILNKLKKTFTLSKITNIDFSKSNIFYSNLRGSFLVDNNKVRNVKIYSQSDYLSLFIEGDYDVDSEHADFCIWGRHNKTEEKKIRIFKIPLTLIYRVIFRVEKTKGTYKAKLAQIPPIKIKPMDIESIFKVSICGNLNEGNVKVQLKDLR
;
A
#
# COMPACT_ATOMS: atom_id res chain seq x y z
N MET A 1 25.86 -25.78 31.13
CA MET A 1 27.27 -25.64 31.55
C MET A 1 27.63 -24.37 32.32
N LYS A 2 27.26 -23.16 31.90
CA LYS A 2 27.57 -21.91 32.65
C LYS A 2 26.81 -21.77 33.99
N LEU A 3 25.59 -22.29 34.13
CA LEU A 3 24.85 -22.32 35.41
C LEU A 3 25.51 -23.30 36.40
N LEU A 4 25.92 -24.46 35.91
CA LEU A 4 26.64 -25.46 36.73
C LEU A 4 27.98 -24.90 37.21
N LYS A 5 28.73 -24.14 36.41
CA LYS A 5 29.93 -23.41 36.83
C LYS A 5 29.65 -22.37 37.94
N LYS A 6 28.49 -21.68 37.92
CA LYS A 6 28.10 -20.78 39.00
C LYS A 6 27.83 -21.52 40.32
N TYR A 7 27.21 -22.71 40.25
CA TYR A 7 26.95 -23.54 41.43
C TYR A 7 28.23 -24.12 42.00
N VAL A 8 29.18 -24.51 41.15
CA VAL A 8 30.52 -24.98 41.58
C VAL A 8 31.31 -23.84 42.27
N ILE A 9 31.20 -22.60 41.76
CA ILE A 9 31.80 -21.43 42.37
C ILE A 9 31.13 -21.08 43.71
N LEU A 10 29.82 -21.31 43.83
CA LEU A 10 29.08 -21.07 45.08
C LEU A 10 29.47 -22.09 46.18
N LEU A 11 29.62 -23.36 45.80
CA LEU A 11 30.15 -24.40 46.69
C LEU A 11 31.60 -24.10 47.09
N SER A 12 32.46 -23.65 46.16
CA SER A 12 33.84 -23.29 46.42
C SER A 12 33.94 -22.04 47.33
N SER A 13 33.06 -21.06 47.20
CA SER A 13 33.00 -19.88 48.10
C SER A 13 32.62 -20.28 49.52
N PHE A 14 31.70 -21.21 49.67
CA PHE A 14 31.31 -21.79 50.98
C PHE A 14 32.47 -22.60 51.60
N THR A 15 33.21 -23.34 50.78
CA THR A 15 34.39 -24.10 51.22
C THR A 15 35.56 -23.21 51.62
N ILE A 16 35.71 -22.05 50.94
CA ILE A 16 36.70 -21.02 51.30
C ILE A 16 36.33 -20.36 52.62
N LEU A 17 35.07 -20.04 52.87
CA LEU A 17 34.59 -19.45 54.12
C LEU A 17 34.77 -20.41 55.30
N THR A 18 34.46 -21.69 55.11
CA THR A 18 34.70 -22.73 56.11
C THR A 18 36.19 -23.00 56.33
N GLY A 19 37.01 -22.93 55.24
CA GLY A 19 38.46 -23.01 55.32
C GLY A 19 39.09 -21.87 56.12
N CYS A 20 38.58 -20.65 55.95
CA CYS A 20 39.05 -19.45 56.74
C CYS A 20 38.66 -19.57 58.22
N LEU A 21 37.47 -20.11 58.54
CA LEU A 21 37.10 -20.38 59.96
C LEU A 21 37.97 -21.46 60.58
N TYR A 22 38.35 -22.48 59.80
CA TYR A 22 39.25 -23.56 60.22
C TYR A 22 40.70 -23.07 60.49
N PHE A 23 41.26 -22.23 59.62
CA PHE A 23 42.61 -21.65 59.80
C PHE A 23 42.70 -20.70 61.02
N SER A 24 41.63 -19.96 61.29
CA SER A 24 41.52 -19.14 62.49
C SER A 24 41.49 -19.95 63.78
N TYR A 25 40.88 -21.14 63.66
CA TYR A 25 40.85 -22.09 64.78
C TYR A 25 42.23 -22.65 65.14
N LEU A 26 43.07 -22.93 64.13
CA LEU A 26 44.42 -23.54 64.37
C LEU A 26 45.41 -22.71 65.23
N TYR A 27 45.08 -21.38 65.33
CA TYR A 27 46.03 -20.46 66.02
C TYR A 27 45.57 -19.95 67.37
N LEU A 28 44.36 -20.26 67.88
CA LEU A 28 43.90 -19.69 69.14
C LEU A 28 43.09 -20.72 69.97
N LEU A 29 43.63 -21.04 71.12
CA LEU A 29 43.08 -21.96 72.13
C LEU A 29 41.72 -21.41 72.68
N PRO A 30 40.84 -22.30 73.12
CA PRO A 30 39.41 -22.11 73.29
C PRO A 30 38.87 -20.96 74.12
N PRO A 31 39.44 -20.54 75.28
CA PRO A 31 38.75 -19.48 76.07
C PRO A 31 38.99 -18.06 75.59
N VAL A 32 39.95 -17.81 74.69
CA VAL A 32 40.19 -16.51 74.07
C VAL A 32 39.33 -16.32 72.85
N LEU A 33 38.93 -17.42 72.17
CA LEU A 33 38.26 -17.45 70.88
C LEU A 33 36.78 -17.01 70.94
N THR A 34 36.13 -17.11 72.07
CA THR A 34 34.71 -16.80 72.26
C THR A 34 34.46 -15.41 72.84
N SER A 35 35.54 -14.65 73.21
CA SER A 35 35.36 -13.29 73.74
C SER A 35 34.85 -12.33 72.64
N HIS A 36 34.02 -11.37 73.05
CA HIS A 36 33.47 -10.36 72.15
C HIS A 36 34.59 -9.60 71.38
N ARG A 37 35.71 -9.36 72.05
CA ARG A 37 36.92 -8.70 71.50
C ARG A 37 37.57 -9.51 70.36
N MET A 38 37.57 -10.82 70.48
CA MET A 38 38.10 -11.73 69.45
C MET A 38 37.10 -11.87 68.30
N GLN A 39 35.80 -11.96 68.57
CA GLN A 39 34.76 -11.98 67.56
C GLN A 39 34.86 -10.74 66.66
N THR A 40 34.99 -9.53 67.25
CA THR A 40 35.19 -8.30 66.48
C THR A 40 36.47 -8.32 65.63
N LYS A 41 37.58 -8.91 66.17
CA LYS A 41 38.82 -9.10 65.40
C LYS A 41 38.58 -10.02 64.16
N TYR A 42 37.89 -11.12 64.36
CA TYR A 42 37.55 -12.06 63.24
C TYR A 42 36.68 -11.36 62.19
N GLU A 43 35.73 -10.60 62.62
CA GLU A 43 34.90 -9.81 61.70
C GLU A 43 35.77 -8.84 60.90
N GLN A 44 36.71 -8.13 61.52
CA GLN A 44 37.63 -7.20 60.86
C GLN A 44 38.54 -7.93 59.84
N ILE A 45 39.20 -9.02 60.31
CA ILE A 45 40.10 -9.80 59.45
C ILE A 45 39.36 -10.39 58.22
N LEU A 46 38.23 -10.98 58.46
CA LEU A 46 37.40 -11.56 57.36
C LEU A 46 36.90 -10.44 56.46
N SER A 47 36.42 -9.34 57.03
CA SER A 47 35.92 -8.21 56.23
C SER A 47 36.99 -7.59 55.38
N ASN A 48 38.21 -7.43 55.89
CA ASN A 48 39.34 -6.90 55.14
C ASN A 48 39.79 -7.87 54.01
N ARG A 49 39.87 -9.15 54.37
CA ARG A 49 40.34 -10.16 53.40
C ARG A 49 39.40 -10.35 52.23
N PHE A 50 38.12 -10.37 52.48
CA PHE A 50 37.11 -10.57 51.46
C PHE A 50 36.59 -9.26 50.89
N LYS A 51 36.94 -8.12 51.43
CA LYS A 51 36.45 -6.77 51.06
C LYS A 51 34.92 -6.68 51.17
N LEU A 52 34.36 -7.36 52.19
CA LEU A 52 32.92 -7.44 52.48
C LEU A 52 32.69 -7.04 53.95
N ASN A 53 31.51 -6.65 54.33
CA ASN A 53 31.15 -6.42 55.70
C ASN A 53 30.67 -7.73 56.32
N ILE A 54 31.41 -8.25 57.27
CA ILE A 54 31.09 -9.57 57.88
C ILE A 54 30.83 -9.33 59.35
N SER A 55 29.67 -9.81 59.82
CA SER A 55 29.28 -9.81 61.20
C SER A 55 29.05 -11.22 61.71
N LEU A 56 29.54 -11.54 62.87
CA LEU A 56 29.43 -12.82 63.57
C LEU A 56 28.69 -12.61 64.91
N SER A 57 27.81 -13.54 65.26
CA SER A 57 27.17 -13.46 66.59
C SER A 57 27.05 -14.84 67.21
N GLY A 58 27.20 -14.89 68.53
CA GLY A 58 27.01 -16.07 69.35
C GLY A 58 28.00 -17.21 69.00
N LEU A 59 29.29 -16.82 68.85
CA LEU A 59 30.40 -17.81 68.73
C LEU A 59 30.57 -18.56 70.03
N ALA A 60 30.36 -19.86 70.00
CA ALA A 60 30.53 -20.75 71.13
C ALA A 60 31.40 -21.92 70.73
N LEU A 61 32.31 -22.29 71.66
CA LEU A 61 33.23 -23.43 71.51
C LEU A 61 32.97 -24.42 72.62
N LYS A 62 32.72 -25.66 72.22
CA LYS A 62 32.56 -26.77 73.17
C LYS A 62 33.57 -27.87 72.86
N THR A 63 34.39 -28.18 73.82
CA THR A 63 35.28 -29.31 73.75
C THR A 63 34.65 -30.52 74.40
N HIS A 64 34.91 -31.73 73.84
CA HIS A 64 34.40 -32.98 74.33
C HIS A 64 35.58 -33.83 74.93
N PRO A 65 35.34 -34.71 75.88
CA PRO A 65 36.38 -35.49 76.55
C PRO A 65 37.17 -36.44 75.60
N ASN A 66 36.61 -36.78 74.46
CA ASN A 66 37.19 -37.62 73.43
C ASN A 66 37.85 -36.83 72.26
N PHE A 67 38.37 -35.60 72.57
CA PHE A 67 39.15 -34.73 71.71
C PHE A 67 38.30 -34.20 70.49
N TYR A 68 37.00 -34.21 70.62
CA TYR A 68 36.12 -33.47 69.66
C TYR A 68 35.93 -32.02 70.08
N LEU A 69 35.90 -31.20 69.05
CA LEU A 69 35.63 -29.79 69.20
C LEU A 69 34.36 -29.46 68.42
N ASP A 70 33.38 -28.91 69.13
CA ASP A 70 32.19 -28.36 68.52
C ASP A 70 32.24 -26.85 68.46
N ILE A 71 32.29 -26.26 67.31
CA ILE A 71 32.22 -24.80 67.12
C ILE A 71 30.78 -24.49 66.73
N LYS A 72 30.14 -23.61 67.49
CA LYS A 72 28.76 -23.19 67.17
C LYS A 72 28.75 -21.69 66.93
N LEU A 73 28.07 -21.27 65.89
CA LEU A 73 27.85 -19.88 65.54
C LEU A 73 26.34 -19.66 65.37
N LYS A 74 25.79 -18.75 66.16
CA LYS A 74 24.37 -18.49 66.14
C LYS A 74 23.97 -17.82 64.82
N GLU A 75 24.76 -16.81 64.42
CA GLU A 75 24.46 -16.14 63.13
C GLU A 75 25.75 -15.55 62.53
N CYS A 76 25.88 -15.64 61.22
CA CYS A 76 26.85 -14.91 60.42
C CYS A 76 26.12 -14.18 59.31
N ALA A 77 26.37 -12.89 59.18
CA ALA A 77 25.89 -12.09 58.08
C ALA A 77 27.03 -11.47 57.29
N VAL A 78 26.95 -11.63 55.99
CA VAL A 78 27.92 -11.10 55.03
C VAL A 78 27.20 -10.08 54.14
N LYS A 79 27.63 -8.85 54.17
CA LYS A 79 27.05 -7.75 53.38
C LYS A 79 28.06 -7.19 52.38
N THR A 80 27.60 -6.62 51.33
CA THR A 80 28.40 -5.88 50.35
C THR A 80 28.94 -4.60 51.04
N LYS A 81 29.90 -3.90 50.43
CA LYS A 81 30.35 -2.58 50.89
C LYS A 81 29.24 -1.51 50.95
N GLN A 82 28.14 -1.75 50.22
CA GLN A 82 26.95 -0.90 50.18
C GLN A 82 25.90 -1.31 51.24
N ASP A 83 26.30 -2.13 52.22
CA ASP A 83 25.47 -2.67 53.32
C ASP A 83 24.23 -3.51 52.84
N LYS A 84 24.32 -4.13 51.62
CA LYS A 84 23.29 -5.04 51.15
C LYS A 84 23.60 -6.46 51.53
N ASP A 85 22.62 -7.20 51.98
CA ASP A 85 22.74 -8.59 52.37
C ASP A 85 23.16 -9.45 51.17
N LEU A 86 24.28 -10.15 51.29
CA LEU A 86 24.84 -11.08 50.33
C LEU A 86 24.65 -12.55 50.74
N LEU A 87 25.08 -12.86 51.95
CA LEU A 87 25.01 -14.21 52.50
C LEU A 87 24.75 -14.16 54.00
N SER A 88 23.85 -14.95 54.46
CA SER A 88 23.76 -15.18 55.91
C SER A 88 23.52 -16.64 56.22
N PHE A 89 23.98 -17.07 57.36
CA PHE A 89 23.65 -18.38 57.89
C PHE A 89 23.39 -18.33 59.39
N LYS A 90 22.45 -19.19 59.84
CA LYS A 90 22.00 -19.31 61.23
C LYS A 90 22.19 -20.72 61.75
N ASP A 91 22.55 -20.83 63.03
CA ASP A 91 22.79 -22.05 63.77
C ASP A 91 23.78 -22.96 63.03
N PHE A 92 24.96 -22.45 62.77
CA PHE A 92 26.07 -23.17 62.23
C PHE A 92 26.79 -23.97 63.32
N GLU A 93 26.95 -25.27 63.06
CA GLU A 93 27.65 -26.22 63.96
C GLU A 93 28.71 -26.97 63.15
N TYR A 94 29.93 -26.92 63.63
CA TYR A 94 31.11 -27.55 63.07
C TYR A 94 31.77 -28.46 64.11
N LYS A 95 31.95 -29.70 63.76
CA LYS A 95 32.51 -30.72 64.61
C LYS A 95 33.79 -31.31 64.08
N THR A 96 34.90 -31.33 64.85
CA THR A 96 36.16 -31.82 64.45
C THR A 96 36.91 -32.48 65.66
N LYS A 97 37.94 -33.31 65.42
CA LYS A 97 38.85 -33.73 66.48
C LYS A 97 39.95 -32.68 66.67
N ILE A 98 40.36 -32.37 67.92
CA ILE A 98 41.31 -31.34 68.23
C ILE A 98 42.68 -31.51 67.55
N PHE A 99 43.09 -32.78 67.36
CA PHE A 99 44.38 -33.17 66.71
C PHE A 99 44.17 -33.64 65.25
N SER A 100 42.98 -33.42 64.68
CA SER A 100 42.67 -33.77 63.31
C SER A 100 42.31 -32.51 62.54
N ILE A 101 43.01 -32.29 61.43
CA ILE A 101 42.72 -31.22 60.51
C ILE A 101 41.36 -31.51 59.77
N LYS A 102 40.84 -32.73 59.94
CA LYS A 102 39.62 -33.18 59.15
C LYS A 102 38.34 -32.86 59.86
N PRO A 103 37.49 -31.98 59.33
CA PRO A 103 36.16 -31.80 59.86
C PRO A 103 35.33 -33.07 59.67
N GLN A 104 34.60 -33.46 60.73
CA GLN A 104 33.77 -34.65 60.65
C GLN A 104 32.31 -34.30 60.27
N TYR A 105 31.84 -33.15 60.73
CA TYR A 105 30.45 -32.80 60.60
C TYR A 105 30.28 -31.30 60.55
N ILE A 106 29.44 -30.85 59.59
CA ILE A 106 28.96 -29.47 59.42
C ILE A 106 27.43 -29.52 59.37
N LYS A 107 26.82 -28.77 60.24
CA LYS A 107 25.34 -28.57 60.24
C LYS A 107 25.02 -27.08 60.13
N VAL A 108 24.09 -26.73 59.30
CA VAL A 108 23.55 -25.36 59.17
C VAL A 108 22.02 -25.45 59.14
N ASN A 109 21.39 -24.70 60.04
CA ASN A 109 19.92 -24.74 60.07
C ASN A 109 19.33 -23.90 58.91
N ARG A 110 19.85 -22.67 58.72
CA ARG A 110 19.36 -21.82 57.65
C ARG A 110 20.52 -21.08 56.93
N ILE A 111 20.45 -21.04 55.61
CA ILE A 111 21.31 -20.24 54.73
C ILE A 111 20.45 -19.32 53.92
N TYR A 112 20.86 -18.06 53.80
CA TYR A 112 20.34 -17.09 52.85
C TYR A 112 21.46 -16.62 51.90
N LEU A 113 21.21 -16.60 50.59
CA LEU A 113 22.14 -16.13 49.60
C LEU A 113 21.41 -15.25 48.57
N ASP A 114 21.84 -14.01 48.39
CA ASP A 114 21.36 -13.14 47.32
C ASP A 114 22.39 -13.10 46.19
N THR A 115 22.08 -13.83 45.09
CA THR A 115 23.02 -13.90 43.96
C THR A 115 23.06 -12.62 43.15
N THR A 116 22.09 -11.69 43.34
CA THR A 116 22.08 -10.40 42.68
C THR A 116 23.20 -9.48 43.17
N GLN A 117 23.68 -9.73 44.39
CA GLN A 117 24.71 -8.94 45.03
C GLN A 117 26.12 -9.55 44.81
N LEU A 118 26.24 -10.72 44.17
CA LEU A 118 27.53 -11.32 43.84
C LEU A 118 28.29 -10.42 42.86
N PRO A 119 29.59 -10.14 43.13
CA PRO A 119 30.41 -9.34 42.22
C PRO A 119 30.50 -10.06 40.87
N LYS A 120 30.37 -9.30 39.77
CA LYS A 120 30.59 -9.85 38.43
C LYS A 120 32.04 -10.31 38.31
N ILE A 121 32.24 -11.61 38.34
CA ILE A 121 33.58 -12.21 38.18
C ILE A 121 34.03 -11.96 36.75
N SER A 122 35.09 -11.18 36.55
CA SER A 122 35.70 -11.00 35.26
C SER A 122 36.24 -12.37 34.78
N GLN A 123 35.85 -12.77 33.58
CA GLN A 123 36.15 -14.11 32.99
C GLN A 123 37.65 -14.35 32.74
N ASN A 124 38.56 -13.43 33.11
CA ASN A 124 39.98 -13.46 32.74
C ASN A 124 40.93 -13.92 33.84
N LYS A 125 40.46 -14.36 34.99
CA LYS A 125 41.36 -15.01 35.95
C LYS A 125 41.22 -16.54 35.79
N LYS A 126 42.30 -17.19 35.32
CA LYS A 126 42.46 -18.66 35.46
C LYS A 126 42.07 -19.02 36.87
N ALA A 127 40.95 -19.71 37.06
CA ALA A 127 40.57 -20.24 38.35
C ALA A 127 41.70 -21.20 38.74
N ASN A 128 42.42 -20.82 39.75
CA ASN A 128 43.33 -21.78 40.39
C ASN A 128 42.51 -23.04 40.70
N GLN A 129 42.86 -24.17 40.10
CA GLN A 129 42.20 -25.43 40.37
C GLN A 129 42.45 -25.76 41.84
N PHE A 130 41.42 -25.49 42.67
CA PHE A 130 41.45 -25.92 44.05
C PHE A 130 41.37 -27.45 44.03
N LYS A 131 42.48 -28.13 44.27
CA LYS A 131 42.52 -29.59 44.43
C LYS A 131 41.84 -29.93 45.76
N PHE A 132 40.55 -30.25 45.65
CA PHE A 132 39.77 -30.72 46.78
C PHE A 132 40.08 -32.20 47.06
N ASP A 133 40.61 -32.49 48.20
CA ASP A 133 40.82 -33.89 48.63
C ASP A 133 39.54 -34.47 49.24
N ILE A 134 38.89 -35.34 48.54
CA ILE A 134 37.63 -35.98 48.93
C ILE A 134 37.72 -36.65 50.31
N ASN A 135 38.90 -37.18 50.67
CA ASN A 135 39.06 -37.83 51.95
C ASN A 135 38.97 -36.90 53.16
N TYR A 136 38.95 -35.57 52.95
CA TYR A 136 38.75 -34.57 53.97
C TYR A 136 37.37 -33.98 53.98
N MET A 137 36.39 -34.55 53.23
CA MET A 137 35.03 -34.00 53.19
C MET A 137 34.25 -34.35 54.46
N PRO A 138 33.77 -33.39 55.19
CA PRO A 138 32.90 -33.59 56.35
C PRO A 138 31.52 -34.07 55.90
N GLN A 139 30.77 -34.70 56.77
CA GLN A 139 29.33 -34.85 56.61
C GLN A 139 28.70 -33.47 56.73
N ILE A 140 27.97 -33.02 55.71
CA ILE A 140 27.31 -31.72 55.65
C ILE A 140 25.79 -31.92 55.69
N ASN A 141 25.16 -31.24 56.63
CA ASN A 141 23.70 -31.23 56.77
C ASN A 141 23.21 -29.78 56.77
N ILE A 142 22.45 -29.37 55.75
CA ILE A 142 21.79 -28.08 55.69
C ILE A 142 20.28 -28.31 55.75
N HIS A 143 19.63 -27.82 56.79
CA HIS A 143 18.20 -27.98 56.90
C HIS A 143 17.45 -27.19 55.86
N LYS A 144 17.76 -25.90 55.73
CA LYS A 144 17.11 -25.03 54.70
C LYS A 144 18.06 -23.98 54.19
N ALA A 145 18.19 -23.87 52.86
CA ALA A 145 18.89 -22.77 52.20
C ALA A 145 17.92 -21.99 51.27
N TYR A 146 17.93 -20.66 51.35
CA TYR A 146 17.19 -19.78 50.49
C TYR A 146 18.16 -19.07 49.56
N ILE A 147 17.96 -19.18 48.27
CA ILE A 147 18.82 -18.62 47.22
C ILE A 147 17.95 -17.66 46.38
N LYS A 148 18.22 -16.40 46.42
CA LYS A 148 17.55 -15.39 45.61
C LYS A 148 18.31 -15.18 44.31
N PHE A 149 17.65 -15.28 43.16
CA PHE A 149 18.22 -15.07 41.84
C PHE A 149 17.94 -13.64 41.31
N ASP A 150 16.75 -13.15 41.57
CA ASP A 150 16.28 -11.78 41.26
C ASP A 150 15.14 -11.41 42.23
N ASN A 151 14.45 -10.27 41.96
CA ASN A 151 13.36 -9.81 42.83
C ASN A 151 12.12 -10.71 42.81
N HIS A 152 12.01 -11.59 41.82
CA HIS A 152 10.80 -12.40 41.59
C HIS A 152 11.11 -13.91 41.55
N SER A 153 12.37 -14.29 41.55
CA SER A 153 12.80 -15.69 41.48
C SER A 153 13.77 -16.11 42.58
N TYR A 154 13.49 -17.27 43.15
CA TYR A 154 14.29 -17.83 44.23
C TYR A 154 14.22 -19.35 44.23
N ALA A 155 15.22 -19.98 44.87
CA ALA A 155 15.22 -21.38 45.21
C ALA A 155 15.26 -21.56 46.73
N THR A 156 14.54 -22.55 47.22
CA THR A 156 14.68 -23.05 48.58
C THR A 156 15.18 -24.47 48.51
N VAL A 157 16.35 -24.74 49.03
CA VAL A 157 16.93 -26.09 49.17
C VAL A 157 16.65 -26.59 50.57
N GLU A 158 15.99 -27.74 50.67
CA GLU A 158 15.60 -28.33 51.93
C GLU A 158 16.30 -29.68 52.11
N ASN A 159 16.69 -29.98 53.35
CA ASN A 159 17.27 -31.25 53.78
C ASN A 159 18.48 -31.68 52.94
N PHE A 160 19.36 -30.74 52.59
CA PHE A 160 20.59 -31.06 51.92
C PHE A 160 21.47 -31.88 52.88
N LYS A 161 21.82 -33.10 52.43
CA LYS A 161 22.73 -33.97 53.10
C LYS A 161 23.86 -34.39 52.18
N SER A 162 25.06 -34.24 52.61
CA SER A 162 26.24 -34.71 51.86
C SER A 162 27.15 -35.52 52.81
N GLN A 163 27.53 -36.67 52.36
CA GLN A 163 28.39 -37.58 53.14
C GLN A 163 29.33 -38.35 52.26
N LEU A 164 30.49 -38.72 52.83
CA LEU A 164 31.44 -39.59 52.18
C LEU A 164 30.98 -41.03 52.34
N ASN A 165 30.73 -41.75 51.26
CA ASN A 165 30.31 -43.10 51.16
C ASN A 165 31.11 -43.84 50.09
N ASN A 166 31.79 -44.93 50.42
CA ASN A 166 32.65 -45.77 49.52
C ASN A 166 33.52 -44.93 48.58
N LYS A 167 34.34 -44.03 49.15
CA LYS A 167 35.21 -43.09 48.43
C LYS A 167 34.51 -42.16 47.41
N ALA A 168 33.26 -41.94 47.62
CA ALA A 168 32.47 -40.96 46.86
C ALA A 168 31.66 -40.08 47.80
N ILE A 169 31.50 -38.81 47.46
CA ILE A 169 30.61 -37.90 48.15
C ILE A 169 29.22 -38.07 47.55
N GLU A 170 28.28 -38.53 48.36
CA GLU A 170 26.86 -38.62 47.99
C GLU A 170 26.12 -37.44 48.60
N SER A 171 25.36 -36.73 47.75
CA SER A 171 24.54 -35.61 48.16
C SER A 171 23.08 -35.80 47.75
N THR A 172 22.18 -35.61 48.70
CA THR A 172 20.72 -35.62 48.49
C THR A 172 20.13 -34.31 48.91
N PHE A 173 19.09 -33.80 48.21
CA PHE A 173 18.45 -32.56 48.55
C PHE A 173 17.05 -32.50 47.88
N LEU A 174 16.20 -31.59 48.34
CA LEU A 174 15.00 -31.15 47.64
C LEU A 174 15.11 -29.66 47.40
N ALA A 175 15.22 -29.23 46.17
CA ALA A 175 15.15 -27.82 45.78
C ALA A 175 13.78 -27.47 45.23
N LYS A 176 13.20 -26.40 45.76
CA LYS A 176 11.95 -25.77 45.32
C LYS A 176 12.30 -24.47 44.64
N VAL A 177 12.18 -24.38 43.30
CA VAL A 177 12.54 -23.22 42.52
C VAL A 177 11.29 -22.49 42.09
N LYS A 178 11.15 -21.25 42.48
CA LYS A 178 10.07 -20.35 42.03
C LYS A 178 10.62 -19.39 41.00
N ILE A 179 9.97 -19.32 39.85
CA ILE A 179 10.30 -18.39 38.76
C ILE A 179 9.02 -17.64 38.32
N PRO A 180 9.13 -16.38 37.88
CA PRO A 180 7.98 -15.66 37.40
C PRO A 180 7.41 -16.32 36.14
N TYR A 181 6.13 -16.10 35.89
CA TYR A 181 5.38 -16.67 34.76
C TYR A 181 5.11 -18.20 34.83
N VAL A 182 5.73 -18.93 35.74
CA VAL A 182 5.41 -20.32 36.02
C VAL A 182 4.56 -20.38 37.28
N LYS A 183 3.33 -20.94 37.14
CA LYS A 183 2.37 -20.99 38.25
C LYS A 183 2.85 -21.92 39.37
N ASP A 184 3.41 -23.05 38.98
CA ASP A 184 3.86 -24.08 39.91
C ASP A 184 5.35 -23.93 40.26
N VAL A 185 5.72 -24.44 41.42
CA VAL A 185 7.11 -24.50 41.87
C VAL A 185 7.83 -25.67 41.20
N ILE A 186 9.02 -25.42 40.66
CA ILE A 186 9.87 -26.49 40.11
C ILE A 186 10.52 -27.25 41.27
N LEU A 187 10.25 -28.55 41.35
CA LEU A 187 10.88 -29.41 42.35
C LEU A 187 12.07 -30.17 41.74
N ILE A 188 13.23 -30.07 42.37
CA ILE A 188 14.45 -30.74 41.87
C ILE A 188 15.01 -31.62 43.00
N GLY A 189 15.29 -32.85 42.70
CA GLY A 189 15.93 -33.77 43.66
C GLY A 189 14.97 -34.56 44.57
N GLN A 190 13.68 -34.55 44.29
CA GLN A 190 12.72 -35.30 45.11
C GLN A 190 13.07 -36.78 45.27
N ASN A 191 13.60 -37.39 44.22
CA ASN A 191 14.12 -38.77 44.22
C ASN A 191 15.43 -38.76 43.46
N GLY A 192 16.54 -39.10 44.09
CA GLY A 192 17.84 -39.17 43.46
C GLY A 192 18.95 -38.51 44.25
N LYS A 193 20.16 -38.69 43.79
CA LYS A 193 21.36 -38.18 44.44
C LYS A 193 22.41 -37.71 43.47
N ILE A 194 23.29 -36.87 43.95
CA ILE A 194 24.47 -36.43 43.24
C ILE A 194 25.67 -37.13 43.88
N ILE A 195 26.48 -37.77 43.06
CA ILE A 195 27.65 -38.57 43.48
C ILE A 195 28.91 -37.92 42.94
N TYR A 196 29.87 -37.66 43.80
CA TYR A 196 31.15 -37.13 43.40
C TYR A 196 32.25 -38.11 43.86
N PRO A 197 32.70 -39.05 43.02
CA PRO A 197 33.68 -40.06 43.31
C PRO A 197 35.12 -39.53 43.36
N GLU A 198 36.04 -40.32 43.86
CA GLU A 198 37.48 -40.00 44.03
C GLU A 198 38.16 -39.59 42.70
N ASN A 199 37.69 -40.13 41.56
CA ASN A 199 38.21 -39.82 40.25
C ASN A 199 37.72 -38.44 39.72
N HIS A 200 37.12 -37.62 40.56
CA HIS A 200 36.62 -36.28 40.29
C HIS A 200 35.59 -36.19 39.16
N LYS A 201 34.90 -37.25 38.77
CA LYS A 201 33.84 -37.25 37.77
C LYS A 201 32.47 -37.19 38.43
N PHE A 202 31.85 -36.03 38.38
CA PHE A 202 30.52 -35.78 38.87
C PHE A 202 29.47 -36.71 38.18
N TYR A 203 28.63 -37.37 38.98
CA TYR A 203 27.60 -38.27 38.53
C TYR A 203 26.25 -37.96 39.17
N ILE A 204 25.20 -37.94 38.41
CA ILE A 204 23.81 -37.78 38.84
C ILE A 204 23.16 -39.16 38.78
N ASP A 205 22.52 -39.58 39.86
CA ASP A 205 21.82 -40.84 39.95
C ASP A 205 20.31 -40.54 40.15
N ASN A 206 19.54 -40.78 39.09
CA ASN A 206 18.08 -40.70 39.07
C ASN A 206 17.46 -39.42 39.68
N LEU A 207 18.08 -38.26 39.39
CA LEU A 207 17.60 -36.97 39.89
C LEU A 207 16.33 -36.58 39.17
N SER A 208 15.25 -36.36 39.91
CA SER A 208 14.00 -35.86 39.30
C SER A 208 13.91 -34.36 39.25
N ILE A 209 13.39 -33.83 38.16
CA ILE A 209 13.00 -32.42 37.95
C ILE A 209 11.50 -32.47 37.66
N GLN A 210 10.69 -31.85 38.51
CA GLN A 210 9.23 -31.81 38.35
C GLN A 210 8.75 -30.40 38.26
N LEU A 211 7.90 -30.13 37.30
CA LEU A 211 7.23 -28.87 37.08
C LEU A 211 5.75 -29.16 36.87
N GLY A 212 4.87 -28.78 37.82
CA GLY A 212 3.47 -29.12 37.76
C GLY A 212 3.29 -30.65 37.65
N THR A 213 2.67 -31.09 36.58
CA THR A 213 2.45 -32.51 36.27
C THR A 213 3.64 -33.16 35.54
N SER A 214 4.53 -32.37 35.01
CA SER A 214 5.67 -32.77 34.18
C SER A 214 6.81 -33.25 35.06
N LYS A 215 7.27 -34.52 34.88
CA LYS A 215 8.38 -35.09 35.65
C LYS A 215 9.48 -35.62 34.69
N LEU A 216 10.65 -35.04 34.78
CA LEU A 216 11.86 -35.42 34.03
C LEU A 216 12.87 -36.05 34.96
N PHE A 217 13.44 -37.15 34.57
CA PHE A 217 14.52 -37.81 35.27
C PHE A 217 15.83 -37.57 34.55
N THR A 218 16.90 -37.36 35.35
CA THR A 218 18.26 -37.22 34.83
C THR A 218 19.19 -38.24 35.48
N ASN A 219 20.05 -38.83 34.67
CA ASN A 219 21.00 -39.84 35.11
C ASN A 219 22.27 -39.75 34.28
N GLY A 220 23.45 -39.98 34.94
CA GLY A 220 24.72 -39.99 34.26
C GLY A 220 25.72 -38.96 34.75
N ASN A 221 26.75 -38.69 33.95
CA ASN A 221 27.79 -37.70 34.25
C ASN A 221 27.79 -36.56 33.28
N LEU A 222 28.61 -35.52 33.48
CA LEU A 222 28.70 -34.37 32.62
C LEU A 222 29.09 -34.67 31.15
N GLN A 223 29.62 -35.87 30.87
CA GLN A 223 29.98 -36.30 29.54
C GLN A 223 28.86 -37.10 28.87
N ASN A 224 28.04 -37.79 29.67
CA ASN A 224 26.90 -38.60 29.25
C ASN A 224 25.78 -38.45 30.26
N LEU A 225 24.98 -37.38 30.12
CA LEU A 225 23.85 -37.10 30.99
C LEU A 225 22.53 -37.39 30.26
N SER A 226 21.81 -38.38 30.72
CA SER A 226 20.53 -38.76 30.15
C SER A 226 19.39 -37.93 30.75
N PHE A 227 18.40 -37.66 29.95
CA PHE A 227 17.16 -37.03 30.31
C PHE A 227 16.01 -37.89 29.80
N ALA A 228 15.16 -38.36 30.67
CA ALA A 228 14.00 -39.16 30.31
C ALA A 228 12.74 -38.67 31.01
N GLY A 229 11.68 -38.50 30.25
CA GLY A 229 10.37 -38.11 30.76
C GLY A 229 9.25 -38.43 29.78
N LYS A 230 8.09 -38.73 30.30
CA LYS A 230 6.88 -39.03 29.50
C LYS A 230 5.78 -38.04 29.81
N ASN A 231 5.02 -37.67 28.77
CA ASN A 231 3.84 -36.80 28.88
C ASN A 231 4.12 -35.46 29.58
N LEU A 232 5.30 -34.87 29.35
CA LEU A 232 5.65 -33.55 29.87
C LEU A 232 4.79 -32.49 29.23
N SER A 233 4.27 -31.54 29.98
CA SER A 233 3.45 -30.45 29.47
C SER A 233 4.33 -29.46 28.68
N ILE A 234 4.04 -29.26 27.39
CA ILE A 234 4.75 -28.32 26.53
C ILE A 234 4.61 -26.90 27.02
N GLY A 235 3.40 -26.50 27.48
CA GLY A 235 3.17 -25.14 27.96
C GLY A 235 3.93 -24.81 29.25
N GLU A 236 4.19 -25.80 30.13
CA GLU A 236 5.01 -25.60 31.31
C GLU A 236 6.49 -25.49 30.93
N LEU A 237 6.96 -26.31 30.00
CA LEU A 237 8.34 -26.28 29.51
C LEU A 237 8.64 -24.97 28.75
N GLU A 238 7.70 -24.51 27.92
CA GLU A 238 7.82 -23.22 27.19
C GLU A 238 8.05 -22.06 28.14
N LYS A 239 7.20 -21.92 29.16
CA LYS A 239 7.28 -20.82 30.13
C LYS A 239 8.62 -20.85 30.88
N SER A 240 9.07 -22.03 31.26
CA SER A 240 10.35 -22.22 31.93
C SER A 240 11.52 -21.87 31.03
N PHE A 241 11.50 -22.33 29.78
CA PHE A 241 12.53 -22.02 28.78
C PHE A 241 12.61 -20.53 28.50
N LEU A 242 11.49 -19.87 28.27
CA LEU A 242 11.44 -18.43 27.98
C LEU A 242 12.00 -17.61 29.14
N TYR A 243 11.69 -17.99 30.38
CA TYR A 243 12.26 -17.34 31.57
C TYR A 243 13.79 -17.41 31.56
N PHE A 244 14.38 -18.61 31.44
CA PHE A 244 15.83 -18.79 31.43
C PHE A 244 16.50 -18.13 30.22
N TYR A 245 15.85 -18.12 29.08
CA TYR A 245 16.32 -17.41 27.90
C TYR A 245 16.40 -15.90 28.14
N LYS A 246 15.37 -15.32 28.75
CA LYS A 246 15.29 -13.88 29.06
C LYS A 246 16.31 -13.46 30.11
N LEU A 247 16.58 -14.28 31.11
CA LEU A 247 17.66 -14.02 32.06
C LEU A 247 19.00 -13.80 31.37
N LYS A 248 19.30 -14.59 30.33
CA LYS A 248 20.55 -14.50 29.58
C LYS A 248 20.53 -13.43 28.49
N HIS A 249 19.36 -13.16 27.90
CA HIS A 249 19.16 -12.30 26.76
C HIS A 249 17.99 -11.34 26.94
N PRO A 250 18.04 -10.38 27.90
CA PRO A 250 16.88 -9.60 28.32
C PRO A 250 16.27 -8.74 27.20
N LYS A 251 17.08 -8.35 26.21
CA LYS A 251 16.64 -7.50 25.09
C LYS A 251 16.36 -8.28 23.79
N LYS A 252 16.62 -9.58 23.72
CA LYS A 252 16.44 -10.37 22.50
C LYS A 252 15.10 -11.11 22.54
N LYS A 253 14.31 -10.98 21.44
CA LYS A 253 13.14 -11.81 21.21
C LYS A 253 13.58 -13.23 20.83
N ASN A 254 12.91 -14.22 21.39
CA ASN A 254 13.03 -15.61 20.95
C ASN A 254 11.95 -15.92 19.92
N PHE A 255 12.25 -16.82 18.97
CA PHE A 255 11.27 -17.26 17.98
C PHE A 255 10.01 -17.90 18.62
N ILE A 256 10.18 -18.59 19.73
CA ILE A 256 9.07 -19.24 20.49
C ILE A 256 8.04 -18.19 20.96
N GLU A 257 8.43 -16.96 21.23
CA GLU A 257 7.53 -15.88 21.61
C GLU A 257 6.48 -15.50 20.54
N ASN A 258 6.65 -16.00 19.31
CA ASN A 258 5.64 -15.86 18.27
C ASN A 258 4.50 -16.88 18.38
N PHE A 259 4.63 -17.86 19.25
CA PHE A 259 3.60 -18.85 19.54
C PHE A 259 2.98 -18.53 20.90
N HIS A 260 1.66 -18.49 20.94
CA HIS A 260 0.91 -18.21 22.16
C HIS A 260 0.09 -19.43 22.55
N ASN A 261 -0.14 -19.59 23.86
CA ASN A 261 -1.00 -20.66 24.41
C ASN A 261 -0.56 -22.06 23.94
N MET A 262 0.72 -22.33 23.95
CA MET A 262 1.23 -23.65 23.60
C MET A 262 0.70 -24.71 24.57
N THR A 263 0.12 -25.76 24.02
CA THR A 263 -0.40 -26.91 24.76
C THR A 263 0.04 -28.21 24.10
N GLY A 264 -0.12 -29.32 24.79
CA GLY A 264 0.30 -30.63 24.34
C GLY A 264 1.27 -31.30 25.29
N GLN A 265 1.69 -32.48 24.91
CA GLN A 265 2.61 -33.30 25.71
C GLN A 265 3.85 -33.65 24.90
N ILE A 266 4.97 -33.89 25.58
CA ILE A 266 6.19 -34.32 24.94
C ILE A 266 6.85 -35.46 25.77
N ASP A 267 7.20 -36.52 25.10
CA ASP A 267 8.07 -37.56 25.65
C ASP A 267 9.51 -37.19 25.28
N VAL A 268 10.40 -37.23 26.23
CA VAL A 268 11.81 -36.87 26.10
C VAL A 268 12.67 -38.07 26.41
N ASN A 269 13.59 -38.41 25.53
CA ASN A 269 14.62 -39.37 25.72
C ASN A 269 15.90 -38.88 25.06
N LEU A 270 16.72 -38.17 25.81
CA LEU A 270 17.91 -37.48 25.32
C LEU A 270 19.13 -37.83 26.19
N ILE A 271 20.29 -37.87 25.58
CA ILE A 271 21.56 -38.00 26.23
C ILE A 271 22.44 -36.83 25.83
N LEU A 272 22.90 -36.03 26.77
CA LEU A 272 23.89 -35.00 26.56
C LEU A 272 25.28 -35.67 26.55
N THR A 273 25.94 -35.58 25.41
CA THR A 273 27.31 -36.07 25.18
C THR A 273 28.29 -34.92 25.01
N LYS A 274 29.55 -35.19 24.85
CA LYS A 274 30.58 -34.18 24.48
C LYS A 274 30.27 -33.50 23.17
N ASP A 275 29.63 -34.24 22.25
CA ASP A 275 29.34 -33.76 20.89
C ASP A 275 27.95 -33.08 20.78
N GLY A 276 27.20 -33.06 21.89
CA GLY A 276 25.86 -32.45 21.97
C GLY A 276 24.80 -33.44 22.47
N LEU A 277 23.54 -33.21 22.08
CA LEU A 277 22.39 -34.00 22.47
C LEU A 277 22.14 -35.13 21.48
N VAL A 278 21.95 -36.35 21.95
CA VAL A 278 21.62 -37.53 21.14
C VAL A 278 20.36 -38.18 21.67
N GLY A 279 19.43 -38.53 20.78
CA GLY A 279 18.19 -39.17 21.16
C GLY A 279 16.98 -38.63 20.43
N ASN A 280 15.83 -38.73 21.05
CA ASN A 280 14.59 -38.27 20.44
C ASN A 280 13.62 -37.67 21.45
N CYS A 281 12.76 -36.77 20.92
CA CYS A 281 11.57 -36.27 21.63
C CYS A 281 10.35 -36.52 20.75
N LEU A 282 9.24 -36.92 21.35
CA LEU A 282 7.96 -37.14 20.68
C LEU A 282 6.90 -36.18 21.25
N ALA A 283 6.62 -35.10 20.55
CA ALA A 283 5.53 -34.22 20.91
C ALA A 283 4.19 -34.78 20.38
N LYS A 284 3.18 -34.76 21.23
CA LYS A 284 1.82 -35.26 20.98
C LYS A 284 0.83 -34.11 21.20
N ASN A 285 -0.11 -33.94 20.26
CA ASN A 285 -1.17 -32.95 20.34
C ASN A 285 -0.65 -31.53 20.64
N LEU A 286 0.43 -31.14 19.95
CA LEU A 286 0.99 -29.80 20.07
C LEU A 286 0.04 -28.80 19.41
N ASN A 287 -0.56 -27.94 20.21
CA ASN A 287 -1.41 -26.85 19.74
C ASN A 287 -0.81 -25.51 20.17
N ALA A 288 -0.94 -24.50 19.31
CA ALA A 288 -0.49 -23.14 19.58
C ALA A 288 -1.26 -22.13 18.72
N LEU A 289 -1.21 -20.87 19.09
CA LEU A 289 -1.66 -19.75 18.27
C LEU A 289 -0.43 -19.01 17.70
N PHE A 290 -0.40 -18.82 16.40
CA PHE A 290 0.76 -18.26 15.71
C PHE A 290 0.55 -16.78 15.41
N PHE A 291 1.50 -15.93 15.81
CA PHE A 291 1.52 -14.49 15.68
C PHE A 291 0.24 -13.76 16.17
N ASP A 292 0.22 -12.44 15.93
CA ASP A 292 -0.88 -11.55 16.28
C ASP A 292 -2.20 -11.92 15.56
N TYR A 293 -2.12 -12.68 14.47
CA TYR A 293 -3.28 -13.20 13.73
C TYR A 293 -4.01 -14.33 14.44
N LYS A 294 -3.44 -14.85 15.53
CA LYS A 294 -3.99 -15.95 16.33
C LYS A 294 -4.38 -17.17 15.50
N ILE A 295 -3.57 -17.49 14.48
CA ILE A 295 -3.81 -18.65 13.61
C ILE A 295 -3.53 -19.92 14.42
N PRO A 296 -4.51 -20.81 14.62
CA PRO A 296 -4.30 -22.04 15.35
C PRO A 296 -3.41 -23.00 14.56
N ILE A 297 -2.43 -23.57 15.24
CA ILE A 297 -1.59 -24.66 14.75
C ILE A 297 -1.91 -25.89 15.57
N SER A 298 -2.12 -27.00 14.92
CA SER A 298 -2.30 -28.29 15.58
C SER A 298 -1.42 -29.35 14.90
N LEU A 299 -0.47 -29.91 15.66
CA LEU A 299 0.45 -30.95 15.21
C LEU A 299 0.21 -32.19 16.06
N PRO A 300 -0.52 -33.18 15.55
CA PRO A 300 -0.87 -34.39 16.34
C PRO A 300 0.34 -35.15 16.86
N ILE A 301 1.33 -35.32 15.98
CA ILE A 301 2.58 -36.05 16.34
C ILE A 301 3.75 -35.36 15.67
N THR A 302 4.75 -34.98 16.46
CA THR A 302 6.00 -34.44 15.96
C THR A 302 7.19 -35.14 16.62
N LYS A 303 7.98 -35.82 15.81
CA LYS A 303 9.22 -36.50 16.28
C LYS A 303 10.43 -35.62 16.01
N PHE A 304 11.14 -35.25 17.07
CA PHE A 304 12.44 -34.60 17.00
C PHE A 304 13.54 -35.63 17.21
N VAL A 305 14.49 -35.67 16.33
CA VAL A 305 15.66 -36.52 16.40
C VAL A 305 16.90 -35.65 16.59
N PHE A 306 17.70 -35.99 17.61
CA PHE A 306 18.90 -35.27 18.00
C PHE A 306 20.13 -36.19 17.71
N THR A 307 21.06 -35.65 16.94
CA THR A 307 22.32 -36.36 16.57
C THR A 307 23.52 -35.45 16.86
N GLY A 308 23.84 -35.33 18.15
CA GLY A 308 24.89 -34.43 18.60
C GLY A 308 24.43 -32.96 18.55
N ARG A 309 25.00 -32.20 17.61
CA ARG A 309 24.64 -30.77 17.44
C ARG A 309 23.59 -30.53 16.37
N GLU A 310 22.94 -31.57 15.94
CA GLU A 310 21.91 -31.49 14.92
C GLU A 310 20.55 -31.93 15.45
N ILE A 311 19.48 -31.27 14.95
CA ILE A 311 18.10 -31.64 15.26
C ILE A 311 17.35 -31.72 13.94
N THR A 312 16.61 -32.80 13.75
CA THR A 312 15.68 -32.97 12.64
C THR A 312 14.28 -33.21 13.17
N ALA A 313 13.29 -32.64 12.47
CA ALA A 313 11.90 -32.94 12.73
C ALA A 313 11.11 -32.96 11.41
N LYS A 314 10.16 -33.88 11.31
CA LYS A 314 9.15 -33.92 10.26
C LYS A 314 7.79 -34.08 10.94
N THR A 315 6.82 -33.30 10.51
CA THR A 315 5.48 -33.35 11.10
C THR A 315 4.44 -32.94 10.09
N SER A 316 3.23 -33.41 10.31
CA SER A 316 2.03 -33.02 9.58
C SER A 316 0.95 -32.66 10.59
N GLY A 317 0.10 -31.73 10.23
CA GLY A 317 -0.97 -31.27 11.09
C GLY A 317 -1.85 -30.27 10.39
N THR A 318 -2.34 -29.25 11.13
CA THR A 318 -3.14 -28.17 10.56
C THR A 318 -2.57 -26.81 10.94
N PHE A 319 -2.69 -25.85 10.00
CA PHE A 319 -2.40 -24.44 10.17
C PHE A 319 -3.66 -23.64 9.82
N GLY A 320 -4.31 -23.08 10.82
CA GLY A 320 -5.72 -22.69 10.71
C GLY A 320 -6.58 -23.95 10.62
N GLU A 321 -7.25 -24.11 9.50
CA GLU A 321 -8.04 -25.32 9.18
C GLU A 321 -7.41 -26.15 8.07
N GLU A 322 -6.29 -25.64 7.49
CA GLU A 322 -5.64 -26.25 6.34
C GLU A 322 -4.57 -27.27 6.75
N PRO A 323 -4.45 -28.38 6.04
CA PRO A 323 -3.40 -29.34 6.30
C PRO A 323 -2.02 -28.73 6.05
N VAL A 324 -1.08 -28.97 6.95
CA VAL A 324 0.31 -28.51 6.83
C VAL A 324 1.28 -29.67 6.95
N HIS A 325 2.28 -29.64 6.07
CA HIS A 325 3.46 -30.51 6.17
C HIS A 325 4.68 -29.64 6.39
N THR A 326 5.46 -29.97 7.40
CA THR A 326 6.68 -29.21 7.70
C THR A 326 7.84 -30.12 8.01
N ASN A 327 9.03 -29.70 7.61
CA ASN A 327 10.27 -30.28 8.07
C ASN A 327 11.16 -29.18 8.65
N PHE A 328 11.99 -29.58 9.56
CA PHE A 328 12.89 -28.72 10.30
C PHE A 328 14.24 -29.43 10.46
N TYR A 329 15.32 -28.73 10.21
CA TYR A 329 16.68 -29.16 10.44
C TYR A 329 17.46 -28.02 11.07
N LEU A 330 18.15 -28.35 12.16
CA LEU A 330 19.02 -27.42 12.87
C LEU A 330 20.38 -28.05 13.00
N ARG A 331 21.44 -27.30 12.71
CA ARG A 331 22.85 -27.70 12.86
C ARG A 331 23.62 -26.68 13.69
N GLY A 332 24.57 -27.14 14.47
CA GLY A 332 25.42 -26.28 15.30
C GLY A 332 24.77 -25.87 16.61
N LEU A 333 23.94 -26.72 17.21
CA LEU A 333 23.32 -26.47 18.52
C LEU A 333 24.37 -26.18 19.60
N GLY A 334 24.24 -25.03 20.26
CA GLY A 334 25.18 -24.57 21.29
C GLY A 334 26.45 -23.92 20.76
N THR A 335 26.61 -23.75 19.45
CA THR A 335 27.74 -23.06 18.82
C THR A 335 27.37 -21.67 18.33
N LYS A 336 28.36 -20.89 17.90
CA LYS A 336 28.14 -19.60 17.24
C LYS A 336 27.61 -19.78 15.80
N ASP A 337 27.88 -20.92 15.18
CA ASP A 337 27.54 -21.25 13.80
C ASP A 337 26.20 -22.03 13.71
N LEU A 338 25.19 -21.53 14.41
CA LEU A 338 23.84 -22.09 14.38
C LEU A 338 23.18 -21.86 13.04
N ILE A 339 22.86 -22.94 12.32
CA ILE A 339 22.12 -22.92 11.06
C ILE A 339 20.80 -23.64 11.29
N THR A 340 19.71 -22.97 10.90
CA THR A 340 18.37 -23.58 10.89
C THR A 340 17.83 -23.56 9.47
N THR A 341 17.34 -24.70 8.98
CA THR A 341 16.64 -24.79 7.70
C THR A 341 15.31 -25.51 7.88
N GLY A 342 14.35 -25.19 7.04
CA GLY A 342 13.07 -25.87 7.05
C GLY A 342 12.23 -25.57 5.84
N SER A 343 11.18 -26.37 5.70
CA SER A 343 10.15 -26.11 4.69
C SER A 343 8.77 -26.34 5.29
N VAL A 344 7.84 -25.55 4.81
CA VAL A 344 6.41 -25.63 5.14
C VAL A 344 5.66 -25.73 3.84
N TYR A 345 4.75 -26.67 3.72
CA TYR A 345 3.82 -26.83 2.62
C TYR A 345 2.39 -26.87 3.16
N SER A 346 1.50 -26.09 2.56
CA SER A 346 0.09 -26.05 2.92
C SER A 346 -0.75 -25.60 1.72
N PRO A 347 -1.90 -26.21 1.43
CA PRO A 347 -2.89 -25.62 0.57
C PRO A 347 -3.44 -24.36 1.23
N LEU A 348 -3.75 -23.35 0.44
CA LEU A 348 -4.43 -22.13 0.88
C LEU A 348 -5.82 -22.09 0.25
N THR A 349 -6.86 -22.12 1.05
CA THR A 349 -8.25 -22.04 0.60
C THR A 349 -8.79 -20.61 0.71
N ASN A 350 -9.92 -20.37 0.06
CA ASN A 350 -10.63 -19.10 0.21
C ASN A 350 -11.08 -18.87 1.69
N ASN A 351 -11.48 -19.93 2.38
CA ASN A 351 -11.89 -19.83 3.78
C ASN A 351 -10.74 -19.40 4.68
N PHE A 352 -9.57 -19.98 4.48
CA PHE A 352 -8.36 -19.62 5.20
C PHE A 352 -7.99 -18.14 4.98
N THR A 353 -7.91 -17.71 3.72
CA THR A 353 -7.53 -16.32 3.40
C THR A 353 -8.57 -15.33 3.89
N LYS A 354 -9.87 -15.62 3.76
CA LYS A 354 -10.94 -14.76 4.26
C LYS A 354 -10.88 -14.57 5.78
N LYS A 355 -10.53 -15.63 6.52
CA LYS A 355 -10.50 -15.64 7.99
C LYS A 355 -9.25 -14.95 8.55
N TYR A 356 -8.07 -15.23 8.00
CA TYR A 356 -6.80 -14.82 8.57
C TYR A 356 -6.08 -13.71 7.80
N TYR A 357 -6.36 -13.57 6.51
CA TYR A 357 -5.79 -12.56 5.61
C TYR A 357 -6.86 -11.88 4.77
N PRO A 358 -7.78 -11.11 5.37
CA PRO A 358 -8.94 -10.55 4.66
C PRO A 358 -8.59 -9.61 3.50
N LEU A 359 -7.32 -9.17 3.43
CA LEU A 359 -6.80 -8.35 2.34
C LEU A 359 -6.44 -9.16 1.09
N VAL A 360 -6.42 -10.50 1.21
CA VAL A 360 -6.09 -11.43 0.13
C VAL A 360 -7.21 -12.45 0.01
N LYS A 361 -7.80 -12.56 -1.17
CA LYS A 361 -8.82 -13.55 -1.48
C LYS A 361 -8.33 -14.45 -2.60
N ILE A 362 -8.50 -15.74 -2.45
CA ILE A 362 -8.22 -16.75 -3.47
C ILE A 362 -9.56 -17.40 -3.83
N SER A 363 -9.97 -17.37 -5.10
CA SER A 363 -11.30 -17.89 -5.48
C SER A 363 -11.38 -19.42 -5.45
N LYS A 364 -10.27 -20.10 -5.72
CA LYS A 364 -10.09 -21.54 -5.60
C LYS A 364 -8.86 -21.84 -4.74
N ASN A 365 -8.57 -23.11 -4.51
CA ASN A 365 -7.40 -23.50 -3.75
C ASN A 365 -6.09 -23.14 -4.46
N ALA A 366 -5.09 -22.80 -3.66
CA ALA A 366 -3.71 -22.59 -4.09
C ALA A 366 -2.77 -23.42 -3.21
N ASP A 367 -1.62 -23.82 -3.74
CA ASP A 367 -0.59 -24.53 -3.00
C ASP A 367 0.50 -23.54 -2.59
N ALA A 368 0.75 -23.41 -1.30
CA ALA A 368 1.81 -22.57 -0.76
C ALA A 368 2.96 -23.43 -0.22
N SER A 369 4.17 -23.04 -0.56
CA SER A 369 5.37 -23.61 0.03
C SER A 369 6.34 -22.51 0.45
N VAL A 370 6.95 -22.69 1.61
CA VAL A 370 7.96 -21.79 2.18
C VAL A 370 9.17 -22.60 2.55
N ARG A 371 10.35 -22.20 2.12
CA ARG A 371 11.64 -22.72 2.57
C ARG A 371 12.41 -21.61 3.26
N TYR A 372 13.02 -21.92 4.38
CA TYR A 372 13.81 -20.92 5.09
C TYR A 372 15.16 -21.48 5.52
N LYS A 373 16.13 -20.57 5.62
CA LYS A 373 17.46 -20.83 6.17
C LYS A 373 17.87 -19.66 7.06
N THR A 374 18.31 -19.96 8.29
CA THR A 374 18.86 -18.93 9.17
C THR A 374 20.31 -19.25 9.48
N HIS A 375 21.18 -18.26 9.45
CA HIS A 375 22.59 -18.37 9.82
C HIS A 375 23.12 -17.00 10.27
N ASN A 376 23.72 -16.95 11.44
CA ASN A 376 24.34 -15.72 11.98
C ASN A 376 23.48 -14.47 11.95
N GLY A 377 22.18 -14.62 12.28
CA GLY A 377 21.22 -13.51 12.26
C GLY A 377 20.70 -13.14 10.87
N VAL A 378 21.18 -13.81 9.81
CA VAL A 378 20.62 -13.70 8.46
C VAL A 378 19.52 -14.75 8.30
N VAL A 379 18.37 -14.34 7.77
CA VAL A 379 17.25 -15.25 7.48
C VAL A 379 16.95 -15.16 6.00
N ASP A 380 17.24 -16.22 5.25
CA ASP A 380 16.83 -16.38 3.86
C ASP A 380 15.51 -17.16 3.80
N ILE A 381 14.55 -16.68 3.02
CA ILE A 381 13.23 -17.32 2.86
C ILE A 381 12.87 -17.35 1.37
N ASP A 382 12.53 -18.54 0.89
CA ASP A 382 11.96 -18.76 -0.45
C ASP A 382 10.48 -19.07 -0.32
N TYR A 383 9.63 -18.25 -0.91
CA TYR A 383 8.18 -18.43 -0.99
C TYR A 383 7.80 -18.93 -2.38
N ASN A 384 6.83 -19.81 -2.45
CA ASN A 384 6.23 -20.25 -3.68
C ASN A 384 4.72 -20.45 -3.47
N LEU A 385 3.92 -19.78 -4.30
CA LEU A 385 2.47 -19.89 -4.33
C LEU A 385 2.03 -20.35 -5.72
N LYS A 386 1.47 -21.54 -5.82
CA LYS A 386 0.93 -22.09 -7.06
C LYS A 386 -0.57 -21.95 -7.09
N LEU A 387 -1.08 -21.13 -7.97
CA LEU A 387 -2.50 -20.92 -8.21
C LEU A 387 -2.97 -21.88 -9.31
N SER A 388 -4.01 -22.68 -9.02
CA SER A 388 -4.60 -23.60 -9.96
C SER A 388 -5.30 -22.86 -11.12
N LYS A 389 -5.55 -23.57 -12.23
CA LYS A 389 -6.39 -23.06 -13.32
C LYS A 389 -7.74 -22.59 -12.81
N GLY A 390 -8.19 -21.46 -13.29
CA GLY A 390 -9.46 -20.89 -12.87
C GLY A 390 -9.46 -20.27 -11.46
N SER A 391 -8.30 -20.08 -10.82
CA SER A 391 -8.20 -19.40 -9.53
C SER A 391 -7.89 -17.92 -9.69
N ASP A 392 -8.64 -17.06 -9.03
CA ASP A 392 -8.33 -15.63 -8.89
C ASP A 392 -7.51 -15.40 -7.64
N LEU A 393 -6.56 -14.49 -7.71
CA LEU A 393 -5.92 -13.87 -6.56
C LEU A 393 -6.32 -12.41 -6.50
N ILE A 394 -7.07 -12.04 -5.49
CA ILE A 394 -7.57 -10.69 -5.28
C ILE A 394 -6.88 -10.09 -4.06
N THR A 395 -6.23 -8.96 -4.23
CA THR A 395 -5.63 -8.17 -3.17
C THR A 395 -6.29 -6.79 -3.12
N LYS A 396 -5.94 -5.94 -2.15
CA LYS A 396 -6.40 -4.54 -2.13
C LYS A 396 -5.99 -3.73 -3.37
N VAL A 397 -4.88 -4.08 -3.98
CA VAL A 397 -4.24 -3.28 -5.04
C VAL A 397 -4.27 -3.94 -6.42
N ALA A 398 -4.54 -5.25 -6.49
CA ALA A 398 -4.54 -5.97 -7.74
C ALA A 398 -5.45 -7.20 -7.70
N ARG A 399 -6.05 -7.52 -8.82
CA ARG A 399 -6.78 -8.76 -9.06
C ARG A 399 -6.13 -9.51 -10.23
N LEU A 400 -5.45 -10.61 -9.92
CA LEU A 400 -5.03 -11.56 -10.96
C LEU A 400 -6.24 -12.43 -11.33
N ASN A 401 -6.85 -12.08 -12.46
CA ASN A 401 -8.06 -12.72 -12.91
C ASN A 401 -7.85 -14.21 -13.25
N ASN A 402 -8.93 -14.96 -13.13
CA ASN A 402 -9.04 -16.33 -13.57
C ASN A 402 -8.55 -16.48 -15.00
N THR A 403 -7.61 -17.39 -15.21
CA THR A 403 -7.14 -17.80 -16.54
C THR A 403 -7.10 -19.32 -16.60
N ASP A 404 -7.16 -19.87 -17.80
CA ASP A 404 -7.01 -21.30 -18.04
C ASP A 404 -5.59 -21.82 -17.78
N LYS A 405 -4.71 -20.97 -17.24
CA LYS A 405 -3.30 -21.27 -16.97
C LYS A 405 -3.01 -21.37 -15.49
N THR A 406 -2.19 -22.33 -15.10
CA THR A 406 -1.59 -22.37 -13.76
C THR A 406 -0.61 -21.22 -13.59
N ARG A 407 -0.62 -20.56 -12.45
CA ARG A 407 0.28 -19.44 -12.13
C ARG A 407 1.15 -19.78 -10.93
N ILE A 408 2.41 -19.42 -11.02
CA ILE A 408 3.36 -19.58 -9.92
C ILE A 408 3.90 -18.21 -9.56
N ILE A 409 3.70 -17.81 -8.31
CA ILE A 409 4.28 -16.61 -7.72
C ILE A 409 5.38 -17.06 -6.77
N SER A 410 6.60 -16.67 -7.03
CA SER A 410 7.74 -17.00 -6.16
C SER A 410 8.42 -15.74 -5.65
N ALA A 411 9.03 -15.84 -4.46
CA ALA A 411 9.82 -14.75 -3.90
C ALA A 411 10.96 -15.30 -3.07
N LYS A 412 12.15 -14.68 -3.18
CA LYS A 412 13.33 -14.94 -2.37
C LYS A 412 13.66 -13.72 -1.54
N THR A 413 13.61 -13.85 -0.24
CA THR A 413 13.88 -12.76 0.69
C THR A 413 15.06 -13.06 1.58
N GLN A 414 15.79 -12.03 1.98
CA GLN A 414 16.83 -12.10 3.00
C GLN A 414 16.59 -11.03 4.05
N LYS A 415 16.50 -11.45 5.31
CA LYS A 415 16.38 -10.55 6.45
C LYS A 415 17.70 -10.47 7.20
N ILE A 416 18.18 -9.23 7.41
CA ILE A 416 19.37 -8.93 8.22
C ILE A 416 18.99 -7.77 9.16
N GLY A 417 18.90 -8.06 10.45
CA GLY A 417 18.46 -7.06 11.43
C GLY A 417 17.08 -6.47 11.11
N ASP A 418 17.01 -5.15 10.94
CA ASP A 418 15.79 -4.40 10.65
C ASP A 418 15.53 -4.21 9.14
N LYS A 419 16.28 -4.91 8.27
CA LYS A 419 16.11 -4.85 6.82
C LYS A 419 15.68 -6.21 6.28
N ILE A 420 14.69 -6.20 5.35
CA ILE A 420 14.32 -7.35 4.53
C ILE A 420 14.58 -6.98 3.07
N THR A 421 15.53 -7.66 2.46
CA THR A 421 15.80 -7.55 1.03
C THR A 421 15.00 -8.62 0.30
N LEU A 422 14.10 -8.22 -0.57
CA LEU A 422 13.45 -9.09 -1.55
C LEU A 422 14.42 -9.25 -2.72
N LYS A 423 15.24 -10.30 -2.68
CA LYS A 423 16.30 -10.53 -3.68
C LYS A 423 15.73 -10.73 -5.07
N LYS A 424 14.64 -11.46 -5.16
CA LYS A 424 13.90 -11.71 -6.39
C LYS A 424 12.46 -12.06 -6.04
N TYR A 425 11.51 -11.53 -6.79
CA TYR A 425 10.19 -12.12 -6.93
C TYR A 425 9.91 -12.39 -8.39
N SER A 426 9.02 -13.34 -8.67
CA SER A 426 8.63 -13.65 -10.04
C SER A 426 7.21 -14.16 -10.13
N LEU A 427 6.59 -13.87 -11.26
CA LEU A 427 5.33 -14.45 -11.70
C LEU A 427 5.58 -15.27 -12.97
N SER A 428 5.13 -16.50 -12.95
CA SER A 428 5.28 -17.49 -14.04
C SER A 428 3.93 -18.08 -14.41
N PHE A 429 3.76 -18.50 -15.67
CA PHE A 429 2.56 -19.18 -16.18
C PHE A 429 2.95 -20.48 -16.83
N ASP A 430 2.29 -21.59 -16.44
CA ASP A 430 2.52 -22.93 -16.98
C ASP A 430 4.02 -23.22 -17.19
N ASN A 431 4.45 -23.32 -18.46
CA ASN A 431 5.83 -23.59 -18.83
C ASN A 431 6.70 -22.34 -19.04
N GLN A 432 6.12 -21.14 -18.93
CA GLN A 432 6.85 -19.88 -19.05
C GLN A 432 7.31 -19.39 -17.70
N ILE A 433 8.60 -19.38 -17.47
CA ILE A 433 9.21 -19.06 -16.19
C ILE A 433 9.64 -17.60 -16.13
N ASP A 434 9.42 -16.98 -14.97
CA ASP A 434 9.90 -15.63 -14.66
C ASP A 434 9.45 -14.54 -15.66
N LEU A 435 8.18 -14.54 -16.01
CA LEU A 435 7.61 -13.55 -16.95
C LEU A 435 7.66 -12.13 -16.39
N ILE A 436 7.36 -11.98 -15.11
CA ILE A 436 7.54 -10.74 -14.35
C ILE A 436 8.51 -11.03 -13.22
N THR A 437 9.54 -10.23 -13.11
CA THR A 437 10.54 -10.35 -12.05
C THR A 437 10.80 -9.00 -11.42
N GLY A 438 11.35 -9.01 -10.23
CA GLY A 438 11.79 -7.80 -9.57
C GLY A 438 12.48 -8.09 -8.25
N ASN A 439 12.89 -7.04 -7.61
CA ASN A 439 13.48 -7.06 -6.28
C ASN A 439 12.92 -5.92 -5.42
N GLY A 440 13.32 -5.85 -4.16
CA GLY A 440 12.85 -4.77 -3.29
C GLY A 440 13.56 -4.74 -1.95
N LEU A 441 13.34 -3.66 -1.24
CA LEU A 441 13.85 -3.43 0.09
C LEU A 441 12.71 -3.01 1.03
N PHE A 442 12.67 -3.61 2.22
CA PHE A 442 11.75 -3.26 3.30
C PHE A 442 12.58 -2.92 4.54
N ILE A 443 12.23 -1.82 5.19
CA ILE A 443 12.90 -1.32 6.39
C ILE A 443 11.89 -1.32 7.54
N LYS A 444 12.33 -1.78 8.72
CA LYS A 444 11.51 -1.77 9.92
C LYS A 444 11.43 -0.37 10.48
N ASN A 445 10.20 0.13 10.65
CA ASN A 445 9.91 1.41 11.26
C ASN A 445 8.75 1.24 12.26
N ASN A 446 8.93 1.68 13.51
CA ASN A 446 7.94 1.55 14.59
C ASN A 446 7.37 0.12 14.75
N GLY A 447 8.25 -0.89 14.68
CA GLY A 447 7.85 -2.30 14.84
C GLY A 447 7.35 -3.00 13.58
N HIS A 448 7.01 -2.27 12.52
CA HIS A 448 6.47 -2.81 11.27
C HIS A 448 7.45 -2.63 10.10
N TYR A 449 7.51 -3.62 9.20
CA TYR A 449 8.27 -3.52 7.96
C TYR A 449 7.48 -2.72 6.93
N LYS A 450 8.08 -1.63 6.43
CA LYS A 450 7.54 -0.81 5.35
C LYS A 450 8.41 -0.97 4.11
N PRO A 451 7.82 -1.04 2.91
CA PRO A 451 8.59 -1.07 1.69
C PRO A 451 9.35 0.26 1.51
N ASP A 452 10.60 0.17 1.08
CA ASP A 452 11.44 1.30 0.72
C ASP A 452 11.48 1.46 -0.80
N ASN A 453 11.84 0.38 -1.51
CA ASN A 453 11.75 0.34 -2.96
C ASN A 453 11.28 -1.04 -3.44
N ILE A 454 10.66 -1.06 -4.62
CA ILE A 454 10.32 -2.30 -5.36
C ILE A 454 10.60 -2.05 -6.84
N THR A 455 11.27 -3.01 -7.50
CA THR A 455 11.46 -3.02 -8.95
C THR A 455 10.55 -4.05 -9.60
N LEU A 456 10.16 -3.81 -10.84
CA LEU A 456 9.39 -4.72 -11.68
C LEU A 456 9.98 -4.73 -13.08
N LYS A 457 10.26 -5.92 -13.60
CA LYS A 457 10.77 -6.10 -14.96
C LYS A 457 10.04 -7.24 -15.65
N THR A 458 9.56 -7.04 -16.85
CA THR A 458 8.96 -8.07 -17.69
C THR A 458 10.01 -8.76 -18.54
N LYS A 459 9.83 -10.04 -18.80
CA LYS A 459 10.60 -10.80 -19.77
C LYS A 459 9.90 -10.75 -21.12
N GLY A 460 10.31 -9.80 -21.96
CA GLY A 460 9.66 -9.53 -23.24
C GLY A 460 8.28 -8.87 -23.09
N GLN A 461 7.46 -9.03 -24.12
CA GLN A 461 6.11 -8.46 -24.18
C GLN A 461 5.10 -9.42 -23.55
N LEU A 462 4.33 -8.94 -22.59
CA LEU A 462 3.30 -9.69 -21.89
C LEU A 462 1.90 -9.19 -22.29
N PRO A 463 0.85 -10.05 -22.20
CA PRO A 463 -0.52 -9.63 -22.49
C PRO A 463 -0.98 -8.51 -21.57
N VAL A 464 -1.64 -7.49 -22.10
CA VAL A 464 -2.20 -6.36 -21.35
C VAL A 464 -3.25 -6.80 -20.33
N SER A 465 -3.90 -7.94 -20.54
CA SER A 465 -4.82 -8.53 -19.57
C SER A 465 -4.22 -8.68 -18.15
N LEU A 466 -2.89 -8.77 -18.04
CA LEU A 466 -2.20 -8.75 -16.75
C LEU A 466 -2.21 -7.35 -16.10
N LEU A 467 -2.18 -6.27 -16.89
CA LEU A 467 -2.34 -4.90 -16.38
C LEU A 467 -3.77 -4.65 -15.93
N ASN A 468 -4.76 -5.24 -16.60
CA ASN A 468 -6.17 -5.15 -16.20
C ASN A 468 -6.43 -5.72 -14.80
N SER A 469 -5.51 -6.51 -14.28
CA SER A 469 -5.53 -6.92 -12.88
C SER A 469 -5.32 -5.75 -11.90
N VAL A 470 -4.70 -4.68 -12.38
CA VAL A 470 -4.45 -3.43 -11.61
C VAL A 470 -5.35 -2.30 -12.07
N ILE A 471 -5.52 -2.18 -13.42
CA ILE A 471 -6.42 -1.22 -14.07
C ILE A 471 -7.70 -1.99 -14.47
N HIS A 472 -8.85 -1.53 -14.05
CA HIS A 472 -10.14 -2.19 -14.29
C HIS A 472 -10.45 -2.38 -15.77
N ASP A 473 -10.25 -3.56 -16.38
CA ASP A 473 -10.69 -3.97 -17.72
C ASP A 473 -10.75 -2.83 -18.76
N TYR A 474 -9.83 -1.88 -18.58
CA TYR A 474 -9.81 -0.63 -19.32
C TYR A 474 -9.14 -0.79 -20.68
N LEU A 475 -8.22 -1.76 -20.76
CA LEU A 475 -7.43 -2.04 -21.94
C LEU A 475 -7.82 -3.42 -22.48
N ASN A 476 -8.14 -3.49 -23.78
CA ASN A 476 -8.46 -4.72 -24.46
C ASN A 476 -7.36 -5.05 -25.47
N GLY A 477 -7.02 -6.34 -25.56
CA GLY A 477 -5.98 -6.81 -26.47
C GLY A 477 -4.60 -6.24 -26.14
N GLY A 478 -3.65 -6.50 -27.04
CA GLY A 478 -2.31 -5.93 -26.95
C GLY A 478 -1.37 -6.56 -25.93
N LYS A 479 -0.18 -5.97 -25.86
CA LYS A 479 0.94 -6.42 -25.04
C LYS A 479 1.60 -5.24 -24.31
N PHE A 480 2.34 -5.55 -23.27
CA PHE A 480 3.18 -4.55 -22.60
C PHE A 480 4.55 -5.12 -22.23
N SER A 481 5.53 -4.26 -22.11
CA SER A 481 6.80 -4.54 -21.44
C SER A 481 7.09 -3.42 -20.43
N ALA A 482 7.76 -3.76 -19.33
CA ALA A 482 8.06 -2.80 -18.28
C ALA A 482 9.40 -3.10 -17.61
N ASP A 483 10.11 -2.04 -17.25
CA ASP A 483 11.26 -2.04 -16.35
C ASP A 483 11.11 -0.85 -15.40
N LEU A 484 10.49 -1.09 -14.26
CA LEU A 484 10.01 -0.06 -13.34
C LEU A 484 10.62 -0.23 -11.95
N SER A 485 10.88 0.87 -11.28
CA SER A 485 11.32 0.95 -9.89
C SER A 485 10.50 1.99 -9.14
N TYR A 486 9.86 1.59 -8.04
CA TYR A 486 9.05 2.48 -7.21
C TYR A 486 9.69 2.69 -5.84
N LYS A 487 9.95 3.95 -5.48
CA LYS A 487 10.45 4.38 -4.16
C LYS A 487 9.27 4.82 -3.28
N PHE A 488 8.99 4.08 -2.22
CA PHE A 488 7.85 4.34 -1.34
C PHE A 488 7.97 5.60 -0.47
N PRO A 489 9.15 5.96 0.09
CA PRO A 489 9.27 7.15 0.91
C PRO A 489 8.93 8.43 0.15
N THR A 490 9.42 8.54 -1.06
CA THR A 490 9.19 9.70 -1.95
C THR A 490 7.96 9.53 -2.83
N LYS A 491 7.39 8.31 -2.91
CA LYS A 491 6.30 7.92 -3.82
C LYS A 491 6.63 8.19 -5.29
N THR A 492 7.88 7.95 -5.68
CA THR A 492 8.36 8.19 -7.02
C THR A 492 8.52 6.90 -7.81
N LEU A 493 8.12 6.90 -9.06
CA LEU A 493 8.26 5.83 -10.02
C LEU A 493 9.40 6.18 -10.98
N PHE A 494 10.25 5.21 -11.31
CA PHE A 494 11.36 5.33 -12.27
C PHE A 494 11.32 4.19 -13.25
N GLY A 495 11.86 4.43 -14.46
CA GLY A 495 12.02 3.37 -15.46
C GLY A 495 11.22 3.60 -16.72
N SER A 496 10.84 2.53 -17.39
CA SER A 496 10.08 2.60 -18.63
C SER A 496 8.99 1.53 -18.71
N MET A 497 7.95 1.86 -19.44
CA MET A 497 6.89 0.92 -19.82
C MET A 497 6.48 1.19 -21.25
N ASP A 498 6.37 0.13 -22.04
CA ASP A 498 5.88 0.17 -23.42
C ASP A 498 4.58 -0.62 -23.51
N LEU A 499 3.60 -0.05 -24.20
CA LEU A 499 2.36 -0.71 -24.60
C LEU A 499 2.36 -0.91 -26.09
N TYR A 500 1.90 -2.07 -26.57
CA TYR A 500 1.85 -2.45 -28.00
C TYR A 500 0.48 -2.99 -28.34
N ASP A 501 -0.08 -2.53 -29.45
CA ASP A 501 -1.33 -3.01 -30.03
C ASP A 501 -2.51 -3.02 -29.03
N VAL A 502 -2.58 -1.98 -28.19
CA VAL A 502 -3.57 -1.89 -27.13
C VAL A 502 -4.82 -1.18 -27.62
N THR A 503 -5.97 -1.75 -27.36
CA THR A 503 -7.27 -1.13 -27.64
C THR A 503 -7.97 -0.71 -26.35
N HIS A 504 -8.61 0.44 -26.40
CA HIS A 504 -9.53 0.88 -25.37
C HIS A 504 -10.91 1.09 -26.01
N LYS A 505 -11.85 0.19 -25.72
CA LYS A 505 -13.14 0.10 -26.40
C LYS A 505 -12.95 0.09 -27.93
N ASP A 506 -13.90 0.58 -28.70
CA ASP A 506 -13.87 0.52 -30.16
C ASP A 506 -13.31 1.79 -30.82
N TYR A 507 -12.85 2.77 -30.02
CA TYR A 507 -12.50 4.07 -30.58
C TYR A 507 -11.02 4.48 -30.38
N LEU A 508 -10.29 3.84 -29.48
CA LEU A 508 -8.87 4.12 -29.26
C LEU A 508 -8.02 2.85 -29.44
N TYR A 509 -7.15 2.87 -30.42
CA TYR A 509 -6.12 1.88 -30.61
C TYR A 509 -4.75 2.53 -30.49
N LEU A 510 -3.90 1.99 -29.61
CA LEU A 510 -2.51 2.40 -29.44
C LEU A 510 -1.62 1.36 -30.10
N GLU A 511 -1.01 1.71 -31.22
CA GLU A 511 0.01 0.90 -31.87
C GLU A 511 1.22 0.75 -30.96
N HIS A 512 1.68 1.87 -30.42
CA HIS A 512 2.78 1.92 -29.45
C HIS A 512 2.62 3.13 -28.53
N ALA A 513 2.76 2.90 -27.22
CA ALA A 513 2.85 3.96 -26.22
C ALA A 513 4.04 3.68 -25.31
N LYS A 514 5.01 4.59 -25.25
CA LYS A 514 6.21 4.50 -24.44
C LYS A 514 6.15 5.51 -23.31
N PHE A 515 6.24 5.02 -22.10
CA PHE A 515 6.37 5.81 -20.87
C PHE A 515 7.82 5.74 -20.41
N ASN A 516 8.52 6.84 -20.40
CA ASN A 516 9.84 6.99 -19.79
C ASN A 516 9.72 7.85 -18.54
N ILE A 517 10.28 7.37 -17.46
CA ILE A 517 10.32 8.05 -16.18
C ILE A 517 11.80 8.29 -15.91
N GLU A 518 12.30 9.41 -16.42
CA GLU A 518 13.69 9.80 -16.33
C GLU A 518 13.90 10.73 -15.14
N GLY A 519 14.95 10.50 -14.39
CA GLY A 519 15.43 11.19 -13.20
C GLY A 519 14.69 12.44 -12.75
N ASN A 520 14.69 12.75 -11.51
CA ASN A 520 14.10 13.95 -10.91
C ASN A 520 12.65 14.29 -11.32
N ASP A 521 11.75 13.33 -11.10
CA ASP A 521 10.34 13.62 -10.87
C ASP A 521 9.42 13.80 -12.09
N LYS A 522 9.87 13.46 -13.32
CA LYS A 522 9.03 13.61 -14.50
C LYS A 522 8.74 12.28 -15.20
N ILE A 523 7.49 12.12 -15.63
CA ILE A 523 7.04 11.05 -16.53
C ILE A 523 6.90 11.64 -17.92
N ILE A 524 7.58 11.05 -18.89
CA ILE A 524 7.47 11.40 -20.29
C ILE A 524 6.74 10.28 -21.01
N LEU A 525 5.63 10.61 -21.67
CA LEU A 525 4.84 9.69 -22.49
C LEU A 525 4.95 10.10 -23.96
N HIS A 526 5.24 9.14 -24.82
CA HIS A 526 5.09 9.24 -26.26
C HIS A 526 4.22 8.09 -26.75
N SER A 527 3.20 8.40 -27.51
CA SER A 527 2.24 7.40 -27.99
C SER A 527 1.82 7.70 -29.43
N LYS A 528 1.64 6.65 -30.22
CA LYS A 528 1.04 6.70 -31.54
C LYS A 528 -0.03 5.62 -31.66
N GLY A 529 -1.07 5.90 -32.43
CA GLY A 529 -2.18 4.99 -32.59
C GLY A 529 -3.26 5.57 -33.49
N THR A 530 -4.49 5.12 -33.29
CA THR A 530 -5.66 5.68 -33.96
C THR A 530 -6.77 6.00 -32.94
N PHE A 531 -7.44 7.09 -33.18
CA PHE A 531 -8.64 7.50 -32.45
C PHE A 531 -9.80 7.65 -33.42
N PHE A 532 -10.85 6.86 -33.27
CA PHE A 532 -11.91 6.70 -34.27
C PHE A 532 -11.36 6.47 -35.69
N ASN A 533 -10.43 5.53 -35.81
CA ASN A 533 -9.73 5.19 -37.06
C ASN A 533 -8.86 6.31 -37.67
N SER A 534 -8.66 7.43 -36.96
CA SER A 534 -7.76 8.48 -37.37
C SER A 534 -6.43 8.42 -36.62
N PRO A 535 -5.29 8.58 -37.30
CA PRO A 535 -3.99 8.58 -36.64
C PRO A 535 -3.92 9.63 -35.51
N ILE A 536 -3.45 9.20 -34.34
CA ILE A 536 -3.23 10.06 -33.18
C ILE A 536 -1.80 9.93 -32.67
N TYR A 537 -1.22 11.05 -32.27
CA TYR A 537 0.06 11.12 -31.58
C TYR A 537 -0.14 11.87 -30.27
N VAL A 538 0.38 11.32 -29.18
CA VAL A 538 0.30 11.94 -27.85
C VAL A 538 1.68 12.03 -27.26
N SER A 539 2.04 13.21 -26.78
CA SER A 539 3.21 13.40 -25.91
C SER A 539 2.79 14.10 -24.62
N MET A 540 3.34 13.68 -23.49
CA MET A 540 3.00 14.23 -22.20
C MET A 540 4.22 14.26 -21.28
N ILE A 541 4.32 15.32 -20.47
CA ILE A 541 5.28 15.45 -19.38
C ILE A 541 4.48 15.70 -18.11
N ALA A 542 4.66 14.84 -17.11
CA ALA A 542 3.94 14.93 -15.83
C ALA A 542 4.88 14.72 -14.64
N ASP A 543 4.46 15.17 -13.46
CA ASP A 543 5.17 14.86 -12.22
C ASP A 543 5.11 13.36 -11.90
N ASN A 544 6.27 12.80 -11.56
CA ASN A 544 6.40 11.41 -11.11
C ASN A 544 5.97 11.23 -9.63
N ASN A 545 5.56 12.28 -8.98
CA ASN A 545 5.14 12.19 -7.58
C ASN A 545 3.69 11.73 -7.49
N PHE A 546 3.46 10.42 -7.41
CA PHE A 546 2.15 9.79 -7.18
C PHE A 546 1.56 10.15 -5.80
N ARG A 547 1.60 11.42 -5.44
CA ARG A 547 0.78 11.95 -4.37
C ARG A 547 -0.67 12.02 -4.85
N LYS A 548 -1.59 12.46 -4.01
CA LYS A 548 -3.01 12.63 -4.36
C LYS A 548 -3.27 13.51 -5.59
N ASN A 549 -2.26 14.23 -6.08
CA ASN A 549 -2.33 15.12 -7.23
C ASN A 549 -1.33 14.65 -8.30
N LEU A 550 -1.80 14.47 -9.52
CA LEU A 550 -0.98 14.30 -10.71
C LEU A 550 -0.91 15.65 -11.42
N LEU A 551 0.28 16.23 -11.49
CA LEU A 551 0.51 17.47 -12.21
C LEU A 551 1.09 17.16 -13.58
N ILE A 552 0.35 17.47 -14.63
CA ILE A 552 0.79 17.37 -16.02
C ILE A 552 1.29 18.74 -16.43
N HIS A 553 2.59 18.85 -16.66
CA HIS A 553 3.21 20.13 -17.07
C HIS A 553 2.92 20.47 -18.52
N ASP A 554 2.97 19.47 -19.40
CA ASP A 554 2.69 19.64 -20.83
C ASP A 554 2.06 18.37 -21.38
N ILE A 555 0.98 18.53 -22.15
CA ILE A 555 0.37 17.47 -22.94
C ILE A 555 0.03 17.97 -24.33
N ASN A 556 0.53 17.26 -25.33
CA ASN A 556 0.29 17.57 -26.73
C ASN A 556 -0.37 16.35 -27.37
N ILE A 557 -1.54 16.59 -27.95
CA ILE A 557 -2.31 15.60 -28.68
C ILE A 557 -2.43 16.08 -30.13
N HIS A 558 -1.97 15.28 -31.07
CA HIS A 558 -2.09 15.54 -32.50
C HIS A 558 -2.96 14.47 -33.13
N LEU A 559 -4.12 14.84 -33.62
CA LEU A 559 -5.09 13.98 -34.31
C LEU A 559 -5.15 14.38 -35.79
N LYS A 560 -4.89 13.43 -36.68
CA LYS A 560 -4.91 13.69 -38.11
C LYS A 560 -6.29 14.05 -38.63
N LYS A 561 -7.33 13.33 -38.16
CA LYS A 561 -8.69 13.52 -38.68
C LYS A 561 -9.68 13.20 -37.58
N TYR A 562 -10.71 14.01 -37.47
CA TYR A 562 -11.86 13.74 -36.60
C TYR A 562 -13.16 13.86 -37.40
N ILE A 563 -13.95 12.80 -37.44
CA ILE A 563 -15.24 12.75 -38.11
C ILE A 563 -16.33 12.88 -37.06
N VAL A 564 -17.03 13.98 -37.08
CA VAL A 564 -18.22 14.18 -36.26
C VAL A 564 -19.36 13.38 -36.89
N ALA A 565 -19.80 12.30 -36.24
CA ALA A 565 -20.82 11.43 -36.78
C ALA A 565 -22.19 12.09 -36.96
N LYS A 566 -22.96 11.59 -37.90
CA LYS A 566 -24.32 12.11 -38.28
C LYS A 566 -25.19 12.36 -37.06
N GLY A 567 -25.43 13.63 -36.77
CA GLY A 567 -26.56 14.03 -35.96
C GLY A 567 -26.41 13.98 -34.46
N ASN A 568 -25.29 13.41 -33.98
CA ASN A 568 -25.05 13.28 -32.54
C ASN A 568 -23.65 13.74 -32.18
N LEU A 569 -23.51 14.83 -31.45
CA LEU A 569 -22.44 15.02 -30.50
C LEU A 569 -22.36 13.82 -29.50
N ALA A 570 -23.36 12.97 -29.54
CA ALA A 570 -23.53 11.72 -28.77
C ALA A 570 -22.79 10.50 -29.38
N SER A 571 -21.92 10.65 -30.34
CA SER A 571 -21.00 9.57 -30.74
C SER A 571 -19.76 9.46 -29.87
N ILE A 572 -19.58 10.35 -28.89
CA ILE A 572 -18.85 10.01 -27.69
C ILE A 572 -19.67 8.91 -26.99
N PRO A 573 -19.17 7.67 -26.88
CA PRO A 573 -19.96 6.56 -26.36
C PRO A 573 -20.65 6.96 -25.06
N LYS A 574 -21.94 6.71 -24.93
CA LYS A 574 -22.73 6.97 -23.70
C LYS A 574 -22.12 6.34 -22.44
N SER A 575 -21.16 5.44 -22.60
CA SER A 575 -20.42 4.78 -21.54
C SER A 575 -19.12 5.46 -21.13
N TYR A 576 -18.73 6.56 -21.78
CA TYR A 576 -17.57 7.34 -21.33
C TYR A 576 -18.02 8.32 -20.26
N ASP A 577 -17.95 7.87 -19.03
CA ASP A 577 -18.31 8.71 -17.86
C ASP A 577 -17.14 9.52 -17.31
N GLY A 578 -16.01 9.60 -18.03
CA GLY A 578 -14.84 10.36 -17.63
C GLY A 578 -14.11 9.82 -16.39
N ASN A 579 -14.66 8.79 -15.75
CA ASN A 579 -14.04 8.13 -14.63
C ASN A 579 -13.24 6.95 -15.17
N ILE A 580 -11.92 7.03 -15.07
CA ILE A 580 -11.07 5.85 -15.12
C ILE A 580 -11.30 5.14 -13.78
N PRO A 581 -12.08 4.04 -13.72
CA PRO A 581 -12.31 3.35 -12.46
C PRO A 581 -11.05 2.55 -12.13
N LEU A 582 -10.10 3.20 -11.49
CA LEU A 582 -8.99 2.51 -10.87
C LEU A 582 -9.56 1.72 -9.68
N LYS A 583 -9.31 0.41 -9.65
CA LYS A 583 -9.79 -0.54 -8.62
C LYS A 583 -9.32 -0.24 -7.21
N THR A 584 -8.53 0.76 -7.02
CA THR A 584 -8.02 1.16 -5.72
C THR A 584 -8.71 2.43 -5.27
N GLN A 585 -9.34 2.42 -4.11
CA GLN A 585 -9.86 3.64 -3.46
C GLN A 585 -8.83 4.77 -3.41
N SER A 586 -7.53 4.45 -3.46
CA SER A 586 -6.45 5.42 -3.48
C SER A 586 -6.33 6.24 -4.78
N PHE A 587 -6.89 5.77 -5.88
CA PHE A 587 -6.84 6.48 -7.17
C PHE A 587 -8.10 7.31 -7.46
N ASN A 588 -9.23 6.99 -6.85
CA ASN A 588 -10.45 7.81 -6.97
C ASN A 588 -10.29 9.22 -6.37
N ASP A 589 -9.27 9.43 -5.54
CA ASP A 589 -8.94 10.71 -4.93
C ASP A 589 -7.82 11.47 -5.66
N TYR A 590 -7.37 11.01 -6.84
CA TYR A 590 -6.35 11.71 -7.61
C TYR A 590 -6.92 12.95 -8.26
N LYS A 591 -6.41 14.09 -7.82
CA LYS A 591 -6.63 15.37 -8.49
C LYS A 591 -5.64 15.49 -9.66
N ILE A 592 -6.16 15.57 -10.87
CA ILE A 592 -5.34 15.80 -12.07
C ILE A 592 -5.35 17.29 -12.36
N GLU A 593 -4.17 17.88 -12.46
CA GLU A 593 -3.97 19.24 -12.90
C GLU A 593 -3.11 19.26 -14.18
N VAL A 594 -3.47 20.11 -15.13
CA VAL A 594 -2.73 20.30 -16.39
C VAL A 594 -2.35 21.76 -16.50
N GLU A 595 -1.04 22.03 -16.46
CA GLU A 595 -0.54 23.41 -16.59
C GLU A 595 -0.64 23.90 -18.05
N LYS A 596 -0.31 23.02 -19.00
CA LYS A 596 -0.37 23.33 -20.42
C LYS A 596 -0.84 22.09 -21.19
N GLY A 597 -1.94 22.23 -21.90
CA GLY A 597 -2.47 21.21 -22.81
C GLY A 597 -2.64 21.80 -24.20
N GLN A 598 -2.30 21.02 -25.21
CA GLN A 598 -2.54 21.38 -26.60
C GLN A 598 -3.14 20.19 -27.34
N ILE A 599 -4.19 20.42 -28.09
CA ILE A 599 -4.78 19.47 -29.03
C ILE A 599 -4.71 20.11 -30.40
N LEU A 600 -4.06 19.45 -31.34
CA LEU A 600 -4.02 19.83 -32.76
C LEU A 600 -4.83 18.78 -33.53
N VAL A 601 -5.76 19.22 -34.35
CA VAL A 601 -6.55 18.37 -35.24
C VAL A 601 -6.38 18.91 -36.66
N ASP A 602 -5.75 18.13 -37.55
CA ASP A 602 -5.48 18.60 -38.93
C ASP A 602 -6.79 18.80 -39.68
N GLU A 603 -7.75 17.91 -39.50
CA GLU A 603 -9.06 17.97 -40.17
C GLU A 603 -10.20 17.56 -39.26
N ILE A 604 -11.20 18.40 -39.08
CA ILE A 604 -12.47 18.07 -38.45
C ILE A 604 -13.58 18.10 -39.51
N TYR A 605 -14.17 16.94 -39.77
CA TYR A 605 -15.28 16.78 -40.67
C TYR A 605 -16.63 16.73 -39.93
N HIS A 606 -17.52 17.60 -40.28
CA HIS A 606 -18.89 17.57 -39.81
C HIS A 606 -19.82 17.65 -40.97
N ARG A 607 -20.51 16.53 -41.35
CA ARG A 607 -21.46 16.46 -42.46
C ARG A 607 -20.93 17.12 -43.76
N THR A 608 -21.08 18.40 -43.89
CA THR A 608 -20.84 19.20 -45.08
C THR A 608 -19.72 20.20 -44.96
N PHE A 609 -19.15 20.39 -43.80
CA PHE A 609 -18.03 21.32 -43.62
C PHE A 609 -16.80 20.66 -43.01
N THR A 610 -15.66 21.19 -43.34
CA THR A 610 -14.37 20.76 -42.82
C THR A 610 -13.67 21.96 -42.18
N LEU A 611 -13.15 21.76 -40.96
CA LEU A 611 -12.22 22.68 -40.34
C LEU A 611 -10.82 22.10 -40.47
N HIS A 612 -9.85 22.95 -40.79
CA HIS A 612 -8.46 22.56 -40.93
C HIS A 612 -7.59 23.21 -39.81
N ASP A 613 -6.56 22.48 -39.39
CA ASP A 613 -5.54 22.95 -38.46
C ASP A 613 -6.13 23.50 -37.13
N VAL A 614 -7.17 22.83 -36.61
CA VAL A 614 -7.82 23.25 -35.38
C VAL A 614 -6.92 23.00 -34.20
N ARG A 615 -6.54 24.07 -33.51
CA ARG A 615 -5.69 24.06 -32.34
C ARG A 615 -6.48 24.44 -31.11
N ILE A 616 -6.45 23.59 -30.08
CA ILE A 616 -7.05 23.86 -28.77
C ILE A 616 -5.92 23.93 -27.75
N ILE A 617 -5.84 25.02 -26.99
CA ILE A 617 -4.83 25.22 -25.94
C ILE A 617 -5.57 25.42 -24.64
N GLY A 618 -5.19 24.68 -23.60
CA GLY A 618 -5.88 24.74 -22.33
C GLY A 618 -5.06 24.36 -21.13
N GLN A 619 -5.66 24.54 -19.99
CA GLN A 619 -5.15 24.12 -18.69
C GLN A 619 -6.30 23.54 -17.87
N MET A 620 -5.98 22.60 -16.97
CA MET A 620 -6.97 22.00 -16.09
C MET A 620 -6.57 22.19 -14.64
N LYS A 621 -7.47 22.75 -13.86
CA LYS A 621 -7.32 22.91 -12.43
C LYS A 621 -8.66 22.70 -11.72
N ASP A 622 -8.65 21.99 -10.59
CA ASP A 622 -9.85 21.71 -9.80
C ASP A 622 -11.00 21.07 -10.61
N ASN A 623 -10.66 20.15 -11.54
CA ASN A 623 -11.55 19.51 -12.51
C ASN A 623 -12.20 20.48 -13.53
N ILE A 624 -11.70 21.70 -13.64
CA ILE A 624 -12.14 22.67 -14.62
C ILE A 624 -11.07 22.83 -15.69
N VAL A 625 -11.41 22.47 -16.93
CA VAL A 625 -10.57 22.73 -18.10
C VAL A 625 -10.92 24.12 -18.63
N ASN A 626 -9.96 25.03 -18.60
CA ASN A 626 -10.07 26.31 -19.29
C ASN A 626 -9.29 26.19 -20.60
N PHE A 627 -9.91 26.53 -21.71
CA PHE A 627 -9.28 26.38 -23.02
C PHE A 627 -9.59 27.57 -23.94
N ILE A 628 -8.69 27.74 -24.90
CA ILE A 628 -8.85 28.64 -26.02
C ILE A 628 -8.68 27.87 -27.32
N ILE A 629 -9.40 28.25 -28.34
CA ILE A 629 -9.23 27.85 -29.73
C ILE A 629 -8.69 29.11 -30.43
N PRO A 630 -7.36 29.15 -30.71
CA PRO A 630 -6.81 30.26 -31.48
C PRO A 630 -7.48 30.36 -32.85
N GLU A 631 -7.22 31.45 -33.56
CA GLU A 631 -7.76 31.66 -34.90
C GLU A 631 -7.43 30.47 -35.82
N THR A 632 -8.47 29.91 -36.41
CA THR A 632 -8.42 28.77 -37.32
C THR A 632 -9.12 29.19 -38.61
N ASN A 633 -8.57 28.80 -39.73
CA ASN A 633 -9.16 29.14 -41.03
C ASN A 633 -10.43 28.31 -41.26
N TYR A 634 -11.54 29.05 -41.63
CA TYR A 634 -12.79 28.44 -42.01
C TYR A 634 -13.51 29.34 -43.01
N ALA A 635 -14.02 28.77 -44.12
CA ALA A 635 -14.79 29.46 -45.09
C ALA A 635 -14.17 30.84 -45.50
N LYS A 636 -12.89 30.83 -45.82
CA LYS A 636 -12.05 31.97 -46.15
C LYS A 636 -11.88 33.06 -45.07
N GLY A 637 -12.48 32.87 -43.93
CA GLY A 637 -12.32 33.71 -42.76
C GLY A 637 -11.69 32.99 -41.58
N GLN A 638 -11.93 33.47 -40.36
CA GLN A 638 -11.31 32.95 -39.14
C GLN A 638 -12.39 32.54 -38.12
N LEU A 639 -12.15 31.41 -37.48
CA LEU A 639 -12.93 30.91 -36.34
C LEU A 639 -12.01 30.82 -35.12
N SER A 640 -12.49 31.38 -34.00
CA SER A 640 -11.78 31.23 -32.72
C SER A 640 -12.77 30.96 -31.60
N GLY A 641 -12.24 30.52 -30.44
CA GLY A 641 -13.10 30.21 -29.30
C GLY A 641 -12.36 30.19 -27.96
N LYS A 642 -13.15 30.21 -26.91
CA LYS A 642 -12.67 29.97 -25.54
C LYS A 642 -13.78 29.35 -24.72
N GLY A 643 -13.36 28.56 -23.74
CA GLY A 643 -14.37 27.93 -22.90
C GLY A 643 -13.85 27.39 -21.61
N LYS A 644 -14.81 26.87 -20.85
CA LYS A 644 -14.57 26.10 -19.63
C LYS A 644 -15.37 24.81 -19.72
N TYR A 645 -14.76 23.73 -19.28
CA TYR A 645 -15.41 22.44 -19.13
C TYR A 645 -15.18 21.91 -17.72
N ASP A 646 -16.26 21.67 -16.99
CA ASP A 646 -16.22 21.02 -15.68
C ASP A 646 -16.30 19.51 -15.90
N VAL A 647 -15.19 18.80 -15.69
CA VAL A 647 -15.06 17.35 -15.91
C VAL A 647 -15.96 16.57 -14.94
N LYS A 648 -16.13 17.06 -13.71
CA LYS A 648 -16.93 16.38 -12.69
C LYS A 648 -18.43 16.51 -12.92
N ARG A 649 -18.89 17.68 -13.36
CA ARG A 649 -20.30 17.98 -13.62
C ARG A 649 -20.69 17.74 -15.07
N HIS A 650 -19.73 17.42 -15.96
CA HIS A 650 -19.93 17.31 -17.41
C HIS A 650 -20.65 18.54 -17.99
N ALA A 651 -20.23 19.70 -17.53
CA ALA A 651 -20.82 20.98 -17.90
C ALA A 651 -19.83 21.85 -18.67
N SER A 652 -20.26 22.50 -19.73
CA SER A 652 -19.44 23.41 -20.51
C SER A 652 -20.02 24.80 -20.59
N ASP A 653 -19.13 25.79 -20.76
CA ASP A 653 -19.45 27.19 -21.02
C ASP A 653 -18.44 27.69 -22.06
N ILE A 654 -18.88 27.76 -23.34
CA ILE A 654 -17.99 27.94 -24.48
C ILE A 654 -18.47 29.13 -25.31
N TYR A 655 -17.52 29.98 -25.71
CA TYR A 655 -17.73 31.10 -26.62
C TYR A 655 -16.97 30.84 -27.90
N PHE A 656 -17.63 30.91 -29.02
CA PHE A 656 -17.07 30.90 -30.36
C PHE A 656 -17.23 32.26 -31.03
N PHE A 657 -16.25 32.60 -31.85
CA PHE A 657 -16.20 33.80 -32.63
C PHE A 657 -15.81 33.43 -34.05
N ALA A 658 -16.54 33.98 -34.99
CA ALA A 658 -16.26 33.84 -36.40
C ALA A 658 -16.15 35.23 -37.03
N SER A 659 -15.12 35.45 -37.84
CA SER A 659 -14.88 36.74 -38.50
C SER A 659 -14.50 36.55 -39.94
N ASP A 660 -14.97 37.45 -40.74
CA ASP A 660 -14.71 37.54 -42.19
C ASP A 660 -15.00 36.24 -42.95
N ILE A 661 -15.97 35.46 -42.48
CA ILE A 661 -16.36 34.17 -43.04
C ILE A 661 -17.18 34.38 -44.31
N ASP A 662 -16.89 33.61 -45.35
CA ASP A 662 -17.71 33.59 -46.57
C ASP A 662 -19.11 33.00 -46.22
N SER A 663 -20.09 33.87 -46.22
CA SER A 663 -21.47 33.47 -45.86
C SER A 663 -22.08 32.46 -46.84
N ASN A 664 -21.69 32.48 -48.12
CA ASN A 664 -22.16 31.49 -49.09
C ASN A 664 -21.62 30.11 -48.81
N GLU A 665 -20.37 30.01 -48.47
CA GLU A 665 -19.73 28.76 -48.08
C GLU A 665 -20.39 28.17 -46.82
N VAL A 666 -20.66 28.99 -45.80
CA VAL A 666 -21.38 28.57 -44.60
C VAL A 666 -22.81 28.15 -44.89
N ALA A 667 -23.51 28.98 -45.67
CA ALA A 667 -24.92 28.69 -46.05
C ALA A 667 -25.00 27.40 -46.86
N THR A 668 -24.07 27.17 -47.78
CA THR A 668 -24.01 25.98 -48.61
C THR A 668 -23.70 24.75 -47.74
N ASN A 669 -22.64 24.83 -46.88
CA ASN A 669 -22.13 23.68 -46.17
C ASN A 669 -23.02 23.30 -44.98
N ILE A 670 -23.62 24.28 -44.27
CA ILE A 670 -24.42 23.98 -43.08
C ILE A 670 -25.88 23.80 -43.41
N PHE A 671 -26.43 24.68 -44.28
CA PHE A 671 -27.87 24.74 -44.53
C PHE A 671 -28.26 24.23 -45.91
N ASN A 672 -27.31 23.86 -46.73
CA ASN A 672 -27.53 23.46 -48.14
C ASN A 672 -28.18 24.57 -49.02
N PHE A 673 -27.85 25.84 -48.69
CA PHE A 673 -28.34 27.02 -49.39
C PHE A 673 -27.28 27.56 -50.37
N LYS A 674 -26.96 26.78 -51.36
CA LYS A 674 -25.93 27.15 -52.34
C LYS A 674 -26.32 28.46 -53.07
N ASP A 675 -25.40 29.40 -53.11
CA ASP A 675 -25.49 30.68 -53.81
C ASP A 675 -26.70 31.54 -53.43
N GLN A 676 -27.25 31.36 -52.22
CA GLN A 676 -28.43 32.10 -51.75
C GLN A 676 -28.07 33.28 -50.84
N ILE A 677 -26.93 33.25 -50.21
CA ILE A 677 -26.46 34.29 -49.32
C ILE A 677 -24.98 34.52 -49.61
N ASN A 678 -24.60 35.73 -49.93
CA ASN A 678 -23.24 36.14 -50.18
C ASN A 678 -22.88 37.33 -49.30
N GLY A 679 -21.63 37.46 -48.94
CA GLY A 679 -21.07 38.52 -48.12
C GLY A 679 -20.15 37.98 -47.03
N SER A 680 -19.46 38.88 -46.34
CA SER A 680 -18.63 38.54 -45.23
C SER A 680 -19.40 38.47 -43.94
N ALA A 681 -19.29 37.33 -43.23
CA ALA A 681 -20.04 37.05 -42.00
C ALA A 681 -19.19 37.17 -40.77
N PHE A 682 -19.77 37.71 -39.71
CA PHE A 682 -19.33 37.69 -38.32
C PHE A 682 -20.35 36.94 -37.48
N ALA A 683 -19.89 36.06 -36.59
CA ALA A 683 -20.80 35.35 -35.72
C ALA A 683 -20.21 35.16 -34.33
N THR A 684 -21.11 35.10 -33.36
CA THR A 684 -20.75 34.65 -32.00
C THR A 684 -21.71 33.55 -31.57
N LEU A 685 -21.17 32.58 -30.86
CA LEU A 685 -21.95 31.54 -30.23
C LEU A 685 -21.52 31.39 -28.80
N HIS A 686 -22.44 31.55 -27.86
CA HIS A 686 -22.24 31.23 -26.47
C HIS A 686 -23.01 29.95 -26.14
N LEU A 687 -22.31 28.89 -25.91
CA LEU A 687 -22.85 27.54 -25.66
C LEU A 687 -22.69 27.16 -24.20
N LYS A 688 -23.75 26.78 -23.54
CA LYS A 688 -23.76 26.17 -22.21
C LYS A 688 -24.37 24.80 -22.28
N THR A 689 -23.66 23.79 -21.65
CA THR A 689 -24.20 22.46 -21.56
C THR A 689 -24.13 21.95 -20.13
N LYS A 690 -24.99 21.01 -19.76
CA LYS A 690 -24.97 20.26 -18.52
C LYS A 690 -25.25 18.78 -18.80
N ASP A 691 -24.96 17.95 -17.81
CA ASP A 691 -25.31 16.52 -17.80
C ASP A 691 -24.99 15.79 -19.12
N LYS A 692 -23.72 15.85 -19.52
CA LYS A 692 -23.23 15.14 -20.72
C LYS A 692 -23.90 15.58 -22.04
N LEU A 693 -24.16 16.87 -22.18
CA LEU A 693 -24.83 17.45 -23.34
C LEU A 693 -26.34 17.17 -23.44
N ASN A 694 -27.00 16.72 -22.39
CA ASN A 694 -28.45 16.54 -22.37
C ASN A 694 -29.20 17.86 -22.16
N ASP A 695 -28.55 18.86 -21.55
CA ASP A 695 -29.11 20.20 -21.37
C ASP A 695 -28.23 21.21 -22.12
N ILE A 696 -28.65 21.60 -23.30
CA ILE A 696 -27.91 22.51 -24.20
C ILE A 696 -28.64 23.85 -24.23
N LYS A 697 -27.92 24.90 -23.85
CA LYS A 697 -28.37 26.30 -23.99
C LYS A 697 -27.34 27.05 -24.80
N ALA A 698 -27.80 27.72 -25.87
CA ALA A 698 -26.92 28.52 -26.68
C ALA A 698 -27.55 29.87 -27.04
N HIS A 699 -26.71 30.88 -27.14
CA HIS A 699 -27.06 32.18 -27.68
C HIS A 699 -26.13 32.43 -28.86
N ALA A 700 -26.72 32.53 -30.02
CA ALA A 700 -26.03 32.85 -31.24
C ALA A 700 -26.37 34.27 -31.74
N THR A 701 -25.37 34.97 -32.23
CA THR A 701 -25.55 36.24 -32.94
C THR A 701 -24.73 36.20 -34.21
N PHE A 702 -25.23 36.83 -35.28
CA PHE A 702 -24.49 36.93 -36.53
C PHE A 702 -24.77 38.28 -37.22
N ALA A 703 -23.81 38.68 -38.02
CA ALA A 703 -23.93 39.82 -38.91
C ALA A 703 -23.23 39.52 -40.23
N ILE A 704 -23.89 39.78 -41.32
CA ILE A 704 -23.34 39.62 -42.67
C ILE A 704 -23.41 41.00 -43.31
N THR A 705 -22.33 41.44 -43.90
CA THR A 705 -22.25 42.78 -44.50
C THR A 705 -21.76 42.67 -45.94
N ASP A 706 -22.12 43.72 -46.70
CA ASP A 706 -21.67 43.90 -48.10
C ASP A 706 -21.99 42.69 -48.99
N GLY A 707 -23.15 42.07 -48.77
CA GLY A 707 -23.56 40.88 -49.46
C GLY A 707 -24.75 41.11 -50.41
N TYR A 708 -25.11 40.06 -51.08
CA TYR A 708 -26.32 40.02 -51.91
C TYR A 708 -27.07 38.72 -51.78
N LEU A 709 -28.35 38.78 -51.90
CA LEU A 709 -29.25 37.62 -52.04
C LEU A 709 -29.51 37.43 -53.54
N PRO A 710 -28.86 36.42 -54.15
CA PRO A 710 -29.05 36.15 -55.57
C PRO A 710 -30.46 35.61 -55.82
N GLN A 711 -31.17 36.19 -56.77
CA GLN A 711 -32.44 35.70 -57.27
C GLN A 711 -33.43 35.14 -56.24
N LEU A 712 -34.05 35.96 -55.46
CA LEU A 712 -35.16 35.55 -54.61
C LEU A 712 -36.29 34.82 -55.34
N GLY A 713 -36.33 34.89 -56.68
CA GLY A 713 -37.20 34.10 -57.52
C GLY A 713 -36.79 32.64 -57.78
N SER A 714 -35.54 32.30 -57.53
CA SER A 714 -35.09 30.89 -57.70
C SER A 714 -35.43 30.00 -56.48
N THR A 715 -36.57 30.29 -55.88
CA THR A 715 -37.16 29.38 -54.85
C THR A 715 -37.40 27.97 -55.39
N GLU A 716 -37.31 27.74 -56.70
CA GLU A 716 -37.34 26.43 -57.32
C GLU A 716 -36.11 25.58 -56.97
N PHE A 717 -34.99 26.20 -56.77
CA PHE A 717 -33.77 25.51 -56.37
C PHE A 717 -33.78 25.14 -54.89
N MET A 718 -34.28 26.04 -54.02
CA MET A 718 -34.46 25.70 -52.58
C MET A 718 -35.45 24.55 -52.39
N VAL A 719 -36.45 24.42 -53.27
CA VAL A 719 -37.45 23.35 -53.21
C VAL A 719 -36.88 22.02 -53.70
N ARG A 720 -36.00 22.01 -54.70
CA ARG A 720 -35.46 20.78 -55.26
C ARG A 720 -34.47 20.05 -54.34
N ASN A 721 -33.74 20.78 -53.47
CA ASN A 721 -32.68 20.19 -52.69
C ASN A 721 -33.04 19.98 -51.19
N SER A 722 -34.19 20.35 -50.70
CA SER A 722 -34.63 20.03 -49.35
C SER A 722 -35.78 19.00 -49.42
N ASN A 723 -35.63 17.91 -48.68
CA ASN A 723 -36.72 16.93 -48.48
C ASN A 723 -37.98 17.54 -47.80
N LYS A 724 -37.99 18.85 -47.51
CA LYS A 724 -39.05 19.62 -46.85
C LYS A 724 -39.85 20.47 -47.85
N HIS A 725 -40.08 19.92 -49.02
CA HIS A 725 -40.63 20.59 -50.21
C HIS A 725 -42.04 21.19 -50.06
N LYS A 726 -42.86 20.65 -49.17
CA LYS A 726 -44.26 21.03 -49.09
C LYS A 726 -44.50 22.46 -48.60
N ILE A 727 -43.65 22.97 -47.72
CA ILE A 727 -43.76 24.29 -47.12
C ILE A 727 -43.31 25.40 -48.07
N LEU A 728 -42.16 25.16 -48.69
CA LEU A 728 -41.66 26.12 -49.69
C LEU A 728 -42.59 26.20 -50.90
N ASN A 729 -43.26 25.11 -51.28
CA ASN A 729 -44.29 25.13 -52.31
C ASN A 729 -45.54 25.86 -51.90
N LYS A 730 -45.95 25.81 -50.60
CA LYS A 730 -47.05 26.65 -50.09
C LYS A 730 -46.67 28.13 -50.00
N LEU A 731 -45.46 28.42 -49.55
CA LEU A 731 -44.88 29.77 -49.57
C LEU A 731 -44.80 30.32 -50.98
N LYS A 732 -44.47 29.51 -51.97
CA LYS A 732 -44.40 29.84 -53.37
C LYS A 732 -45.78 30.23 -53.96
N LYS A 733 -46.85 29.46 -53.61
CA LYS A 733 -48.22 29.76 -54.01
C LYS A 733 -48.85 30.99 -53.34
N THR A 734 -48.38 31.26 -52.10
CA THR A 734 -48.91 32.37 -51.27
C THR A 734 -48.10 33.65 -51.40
N PHE A 735 -46.81 33.52 -51.75
CA PHE A 735 -45.85 34.61 -51.81
C PHE A 735 -45.25 34.76 -53.22
N THR A 736 -45.90 35.42 -54.03
CA THR A 736 -45.24 36.14 -55.08
C THR A 736 -44.92 37.56 -54.56
N LEU A 737 -43.72 37.69 -53.95
CA LEU A 737 -43.18 39.01 -53.51
C LEU A 737 -43.31 40.08 -54.64
N SER A 738 -43.15 39.66 -55.84
CA SER A 738 -43.43 40.50 -57.04
C SER A 738 -44.80 41.08 -57.07
N LYS A 739 -45.85 40.42 -56.58
CA LYS A 739 -47.23 41.01 -56.53
C LYS A 739 -47.40 42.00 -55.42
N ILE A 740 -46.57 41.99 -54.38
CA ILE A 740 -46.65 42.87 -53.25
C ILE A 740 -45.77 44.09 -53.47
N THR A 741 -44.68 43.94 -54.20
CA THR A 741 -43.60 44.95 -54.27
C THR A 741 -43.47 45.58 -55.66
N ASN A 742 -44.20 45.10 -56.66
CA ASN A 742 -43.97 45.43 -58.08
C ASN A 742 -42.53 45.29 -58.59
N ILE A 743 -41.71 44.58 -57.88
CA ILE A 743 -40.32 44.28 -58.21
C ILE A 743 -40.24 42.80 -58.61
N ASP A 744 -39.74 42.52 -59.82
CA ASP A 744 -39.45 41.17 -60.26
C ASP A 744 -38.14 40.63 -59.60
N PHE A 745 -38.29 40.07 -58.45
CA PHE A 745 -37.15 39.44 -57.73
C PHE A 745 -36.60 38.20 -58.42
N SER A 746 -37.25 37.69 -59.49
CA SER A 746 -36.80 36.52 -60.23
C SER A 746 -35.52 36.77 -61.05
N LYS A 747 -35.22 38.05 -61.35
CA LYS A 747 -34.23 38.49 -62.32
C LYS A 747 -33.17 39.40 -61.75
N SER A 748 -33.29 39.88 -60.48
CA SER A 748 -32.37 40.81 -59.89
C SER A 748 -31.74 40.27 -58.58
N ASN A 749 -30.48 40.60 -58.38
CA ASN A 749 -29.83 40.37 -57.10
C ASN A 749 -30.24 41.43 -56.12
N ILE A 750 -30.65 41.10 -54.91
CA ILE A 750 -30.89 42.08 -53.86
C ILE A 750 -29.62 42.24 -53.04
N PHE A 751 -29.00 43.41 -53.15
CA PHE A 751 -27.86 43.77 -52.34
C PHE A 751 -28.37 44.22 -50.97
N TYR A 752 -27.86 43.66 -49.93
CA TYR A 752 -28.09 44.10 -48.59
C TYR A 752 -26.81 44.70 -47.99
N SER A 753 -26.98 45.82 -47.32
CA SER A 753 -25.86 46.48 -46.62
C SER A 753 -25.64 45.86 -45.25
N ASN A 754 -26.65 45.23 -44.71
CA ASN A 754 -26.55 44.61 -43.35
C ASN A 754 -27.63 43.53 -43.22
N LEU A 755 -27.19 42.34 -42.90
CA LEU A 755 -28.03 41.20 -42.44
C LEU A 755 -27.52 40.76 -41.10
N ARG A 756 -28.31 40.88 -40.05
CA ARG A 756 -27.94 40.49 -38.70
C ARG A 756 -29.04 39.75 -37.96
N GLY A 757 -28.65 38.92 -37.04
CA GLY A 757 -29.64 38.21 -36.27
C GLY A 757 -29.10 37.63 -34.96
N SER A 758 -30.01 37.17 -34.15
CA SER A 758 -29.73 36.45 -32.93
C SER A 758 -30.81 35.42 -32.69
N PHE A 759 -30.43 34.34 -31.98
CA PHE A 759 -31.38 33.33 -31.52
C PHE A 759 -30.85 32.66 -30.28
N LEU A 760 -31.76 32.07 -29.51
CA LEU A 760 -31.50 31.23 -28.38
C LEU A 760 -31.76 29.76 -28.73
N VAL A 761 -30.91 28.88 -28.33
CA VAL A 761 -31.17 27.43 -28.38
C VAL A 761 -31.36 26.95 -26.94
N ASP A 762 -32.45 26.25 -26.69
CA ASP A 762 -32.75 25.60 -25.41
C ASP A 762 -33.11 24.14 -25.74
N ASN A 763 -32.10 23.27 -25.57
CA ASN A 763 -32.10 21.89 -26.04
C ASN A 763 -32.47 21.82 -27.54
N ASN A 764 -33.60 21.24 -27.87
CA ASN A 764 -34.05 21.07 -29.25
C ASN A 764 -35.00 22.22 -29.72
N LYS A 765 -35.06 23.33 -28.95
CA LYS A 765 -35.90 24.48 -29.28
C LYS A 765 -35.06 25.70 -29.60
N VAL A 766 -35.27 26.27 -30.75
CA VAL A 766 -34.69 27.54 -31.16
C VAL A 766 -35.72 28.62 -30.84
N ARG A 767 -35.39 29.52 -29.95
CA ARG A 767 -36.29 30.55 -29.44
C ARG A 767 -35.76 31.95 -29.66
N ASN A 768 -36.66 32.89 -29.62
CA ASN A 768 -36.31 34.32 -29.75
C ASN A 768 -35.48 34.60 -30.99
N VAL A 769 -35.79 33.91 -32.09
CA VAL A 769 -35.17 34.21 -33.37
C VAL A 769 -35.51 35.65 -33.74
N LYS A 770 -34.50 36.45 -33.96
CA LYS A 770 -34.62 37.83 -34.47
C LYS A 770 -33.62 38.01 -35.58
N ILE A 771 -34.08 38.19 -36.80
CA ILE A 771 -33.24 38.45 -37.96
C ILE A 771 -33.68 39.75 -38.59
N TYR A 772 -32.75 40.60 -38.90
CA TYR A 772 -32.92 41.85 -39.55
C TYR A 772 -32.09 41.89 -40.81
N SER A 773 -32.76 42.21 -41.97
CA SER A 773 -32.10 42.41 -43.24
C SER A 773 -32.48 43.82 -43.78
N GLN A 774 -31.48 44.55 -44.20
CA GLN A 774 -31.65 45.88 -44.81
C GLN A 774 -30.97 45.90 -46.15
N SER A 775 -31.80 46.25 -47.17
CA SER A 775 -31.27 46.56 -48.48
C SER A 775 -31.77 47.96 -48.88
N ASP A 776 -31.35 48.43 -50.03
CA ASP A 776 -31.83 49.75 -50.58
C ASP A 776 -33.34 49.73 -50.82
N TYR A 777 -33.90 48.54 -51.15
CA TYR A 777 -35.31 48.45 -51.57
C TYR A 777 -36.23 47.82 -50.50
N LEU A 778 -35.66 46.96 -49.67
CA LEU A 778 -36.41 46.15 -48.76
C LEU A 778 -35.73 46.01 -47.39
N SER A 779 -36.46 46.25 -46.33
CA SER A 779 -36.04 45.88 -44.98
C SER A 779 -36.93 44.80 -44.47
N LEU A 780 -36.34 43.72 -43.91
CA LEU A 780 -37.06 42.58 -43.32
C LEU A 780 -36.66 42.46 -41.85
N PHE A 781 -37.65 42.14 -41.04
CA PHE A 781 -37.46 41.70 -39.67
C PHE A 781 -38.24 40.40 -39.46
N ILE A 782 -37.49 39.35 -39.00
CA ILE A 782 -38.04 38.05 -38.75
C ILE A 782 -37.93 37.78 -37.27
N GLU A 783 -39.03 37.39 -36.65
CA GLU A 783 -39.05 36.94 -35.28
C GLU A 783 -39.84 35.64 -35.14
N GLY A 784 -39.49 34.79 -34.15
CA GLY A 784 -40.23 33.55 -33.92
C GLY A 784 -39.45 32.53 -33.18
N ASP A 785 -40.03 31.35 -33.13
CA ASP A 785 -39.52 30.17 -32.46
C ASP A 785 -39.62 28.96 -33.38
N TYR A 786 -38.73 27.97 -33.15
CA TYR A 786 -38.71 26.70 -33.84
C TYR A 786 -38.41 25.54 -32.90
N ASP A 787 -39.24 24.54 -32.91
CA ASP A 787 -39.06 23.30 -32.17
C ASP A 787 -38.51 22.24 -33.14
N VAL A 788 -37.28 21.78 -32.87
CA VAL A 788 -36.55 20.83 -33.75
C VAL A 788 -37.17 19.43 -33.69
N ASP A 789 -37.68 19.01 -32.53
CA ASP A 789 -38.23 17.65 -32.37
C ASP A 789 -39.59 17.50 -33.05
N SER A 790 -40.47 18.46 -32.80
CA SER A 790 -41.79 18.47 -33.44
C SER A 790 -41.77 19.12 -34.82
N GLU A 791 -40.62 19.69 -35.23
CA GLU A 791 -40.46 20.50 -36.44
C GLU A 791 -41.53 21.61 -36.57
N HIS A 792 -42.02 22.09 -35.43
CA HIS A 792 -43.01 23.14 -35.37
C HIS A 792 -42.35 24.52 -35.45
N ALA A 793 -42.75 25.31 -36.43
CA ALA A 793 -42.29 26.67 -36.65
C ALA A 793 -43.39 27.65 -36.34
N ASP A 794 -43.04 28.73 -35.62
CA ASP A 794 -43.89 29.92 -35.41
C ASP A 794 -43.05 31.16 -35.68
N PHE A 795 -43.10 31.62 -36.93
CA PHE A 795 -42.37 32.79 -37.39
C PHE A 795 -43.31 33.91 -37.86
N CYS A 796 -42.89 35.11 -37.55
CA CYS A 796 -43.47 36.32 -38.00
C CYS A 796 -42.47 37.17 -38.80
N ILE A 797 -42.70 37.43 -40.03
CA ILE A 797 -41.87 38.24 -40.94
C ILE A 797 -42.50 39.55 -41.14
N TRP A 798 -41.81 40.59 -40.79
CA TRP A 798 -42.22 41.95 -41.05
C TRP A 798 -41.41 42.52 -42.20
N GLY A 799 -42.00 43.04 -43.21
CA GLY A 799 -41.37 43.69 -44.35
C GLY A 799 -41.75 45.13 -44.54
N ARG A 800 -40.80 45.90 -44.96
CA ARG A 800 -40.97 47.28 -45.32
C ARG A 800 -40.31 47.58 -46.63
N HIS A 801 -41.05 48.16 -47.57
CA HIS A 801 -40.51 48.79 -48.77
C HIS A 801 -39.83 50.12 -48.42
N ASN A 802 -38.55 50.25 -48.87
CA ASN A 802 -37.81 51.48 -48.72
C ASN A 802 -38.04 52.36 -49.96
N LYS A 803 -38.39 53.68 -49.81
CA LYS A 803 -38.45 54.61 -50.96
C LYS A 803 -37.08 54.76 -51.58
N THR A 804 -36.99 54.56 -52.86
CA THR A 804 -35.80 54.81 -53.65
C THR A 804 -35.73 56.30 -53.98
N GLU A 805 -35.26 57.15 -53.09
CA GLU A 805 -34.67 58.43 -53.46
C GLU A 805 -33.20 58.21 -53.82
N GLU A 806 -32.79 58.81 -54.95
CA GLU A 806 -31.43 58.77 -55.50
C GLU A 806 -30.35 59.41 -54.60
N LYS A 807 -30.44 59.32 -53.32
CA LYS A 807 -29.35 59.76 -52.43
C LYS A 807 -28.55 58.55 -52.03
N LYS A 808 -27.40 58.41 -52.68
CA LYS A 808 -26.26 57.55 -52.24
C LYS A 808 -26.02 57.75 -50.76
N ILE A 809 -26.69 57.01 -49.93
CA ILE A 809 -26.34 56.88 -48.54
C ILE A 809 -25.00 56.07 -48.47
N ARG A 810 -23.93 56.83 -48.63
CA ARG A 810 -22.55 56.31 -48.29
C ARG A 810 -22.47 56.24 -46.74
N ILE A 811 -23.18 55.30 -46.18
CA ILE A 811 -22.98 55.01 -44.76
C ILE A 811 -22.21 53.70 -44.69
N PHE A 812 -20.94 53.87 -44.28
CA PHE A 812 -19.99 52.85 -43.87
C PHE A 812 -19.14 52.21 -44.97
N LYS A 813 -18.16 52.91 -45.48
CA LYS A 813 -16.83 52.37 -45.75
C LYS A 813 -16.03 52.29 -44.44
N ILE A 814 -16.56 51.70 -43.44
CA ILE A 814 -15.75 51.32 -42.25
C ILE A 814 -15.26 49.89 -42.54
N PRO A 815 -13.93 49.66 -42.58
CA PRO A 815 -13.38 48.31 -42.74
C PRO A 815 -14.02 47.38 -41.72
N LEU A 816 -14.45 46.21 -42.15
CA LEU A 816 -15.09 45.22 -41.36
C LEU A 816 -14.29 44.86 -40.08
N THR A 817 -12.97 44.97 -40.16
CA THR A 817 -12.03 44.83 -39.02
C THR A 817 -12.28 45.85 -37.91
N LEU A 818 -12.83 47.05 -38.26
CA LEU A 818 -13.14 48.08 -37.30
C LEU A 818 -14.51 47.81 -36.63
N ILE A 819 -15.46 47.26 -37.40
CA ILE A 819 -16.78 46.79 -36.83
C ILE A 819 -16.55 45.64 -35.90
N TYR A 820 -15.70 44.69 -36.26
CA TYR A 820 -15.28 43.60 -35.39
C TYR A 820 -14.66 44.14 -34.10
N ARG A 821 -13.73 45.12 -34.16
CA ARG A 821 -13.14 45.73 -32.97
C ARG A 821 -14.12 46.50 -32.11
N VAL A 822 -15.16 47.06 -32.69
CA VAL A 822 -16.20 47.80 -31.96
C VAL A 822 -17.21 46.84 -31.31
N ILE A 823 -17.63 45.81 -32.03
CA ILE A 823 -18.58 44.80 -31.54
C ILE A 823 -17.90 43.79 -30.62
N PHE A 824 -16.67 43.40 -30.94
CA PHE A 824 -15.90 42.43 -30.20
C PHE A 824 -14.60 43.07 -29.68
N ARG A 825 -14.67 43.59 -28.47
CA ARG A 825 -13.46 44.08 -27.78
C ARG A 825 -12.59 42.89 -27.38
N VAL A 826 -11.51 42.70 -28.11
CA VAL A 826 -10.49 41.68 -27.75
C VAL A 826 -9.46 42.33 -26.85
N GLU A 827 -9.51 42.01 -25.57
CA GLU A 827 -8.48 42.46 -24.64
C GLU A 827 -7.35 41.44 -24.58
N LYS A 828 -6.15 41.88 -24.94
CA LYS A 828 -4.92 41.07 -24.82
C LYS A 828 -4.34 41.24 -23.41
N THR A 829 -4.53 40.29 -22.51
CA THR A 829 -3.92 40.30 -21.20
C THR A 829 -3.07 39.04 -21.00
N LYS A 830 -1.75 39.16 -20.82
CA LYS A 830 -0.80 38.10 -20.52
C LYS A 830 -0.86 36.89 -21.47
N GLY A 831 -0.85 37.11 -22.77
CA GLY A 831 -0.84 36.02 -23.76
C GLY A 831 -2.18 35.31 -24.00
N THR A 832 -3.20 35.63 -23.24
CA THR A 832 -4.57 35.11 -23.43
C THR A 832 -5.48 36.20 -23.96
N TYR A 833 -6.23 35.93 -25.02
CA TYR A 833 -7.21 36.84 -25.59
C TYR A 833 -8.53 36.73 -24.79
N LYS A 834 -8.92 37.80 -24.12
CA LYS A 834 -10.29 37.95 -23.59
C LYS A 834 -11.14 38.69 -24.62
N ALA A 835 -12.05 38.01 -25.25
CA ALA A 835 -13.07 38.63 -26.06
C ALA A 835 -14.27 39.05 -25.16
N LYS A 836 -14.58 40.33 -25.10
CA LYS A 836 -15.84 40.80 -24.55
C LYS A 836 -16.86 40.89 -25.67
N LEU A 837 -17.95 40.17 -25.55
CA LEU A 837 -19.12 40.32 -26.41
C LEU A 837 -19.71 41.72 -26.21
N ALA A 838 -19.65 42.56 -27.23
CA ALA A 838 -20.50 43.74 -27.25
C ALA A 838 -21.94 43.27 -27.53
N GLN A 839 -22.86 43.67 -26.68
CA GLN A 839 -24.27 43.41 -26.94
C GLN A 839 -24.65 44.10 -28.27
N ILE A 840 -25.23 43.33 -29.21
CA ILE A 840 -25.77 43.92 -30.42
C ILE A 840 -26.94 44.78 -29.96
N PRO A 841 -26.93 46.06 -30.27
CA PRO A 841 -28.01 46.96 -29.86
C PRO A 841 -29.35 46.45 -30.36
N PRO A 842 -30.40 46.53 -29.54
CA PRO A 842 -31.73 46.11 -29.97
C PRO A 842 -32.13 46.81 -31.28
N ILE A 843 -32.59 46.01 -32.23
CA ILE A 843 -33.01 46.51 -33.54
C ILE A 843 -34.32 47.28 -33.33
N LYS A 844 -34.19 48.60 -33.34
CA LYS A 844 -35.34 49.45 -33.34
C LYS A 844 -35.74 49.79 -34.81
N ILE A 845 -36.87 49.30 -35.26
CA ILE A 845 -37.45 49.73 -36.52
C ILE A 845 -38.04 51.11 -36.28
N LYS A 846 -37.41 52.16 -36.82
CA LYS A 846 -38.02 53.51 -36.82
C LYS A 846 -39.14 53.57 -37.87
N PRO A 847 -40.29 53.98 -37.50
CA PRO A 847 -41.40 54.21 -38.47
C PRO A 847 -41.19 55.57 -39.20
N MET A 848 -40.35 55.60 -40.22
CA MET A 848 -40.22 56.80 -41.07
C MET A 848 -40.15 56.38 -42.54
N ASP A 849 -40.92 57.02 -43.32
CA ASP A 849 -40.99 56.93 -44.80
C ASP A 849 -41.33 55.57 -45.36
N ILE A 850 -42.43 55.03 -44.95
CA ILE A 850 -42.91 53.70 -45.32
C ILE A 850 -43.84 53.82 -46.52
N GLU A 851 -43.48 53.19 -47.66
CA GLU A 851 -44.40 53.03 -48.79
C GLU A 851 -45.37 51.84 -48.52
N SER A 852 -44.93 50.75 -47.99
CA SER A 852 -45.80 49.66 -47.58
C SER A 852 -45.16 48.80 -46.51
N ILE A 853 -45.98 48.35 -45.52
CA ILE A 853 -45.52 47.33 -44.52
C ILE A 853 -46.40 46.11 -44.73
N PHE A 854 -45.71 44.95 -44.77
CA PHE A 854 -46.45 43.69 -44.79
C PHE A 854 -45.97 42.80 -43.60
N LYS A 855 -46.85 41.89 -43.20
CA LYS A 855 -46.60 40.90 -42.19
C LYS A 855 -46.90 39.52 -42.75
N VAL A 856 -45.96 38.57 -42.57
CA VAL A 856 -46.19 37.18 -42.88
C VAL A 856 -46.08 36.37 -41.62
N SER A 857 -47.06 35.61 -41.28
CA SER A 857 -47.01 34.65 -40.17
C SER A 857 -46.96 33.25 -40.76
N ILE A 858 -46.02 32.49 -40.25
CA ILE A 858 -45.75 31.09 -40.59
C ILE A 858 -45.93 30.29 -39.32
N CYS A 859 -46.93 29.44 -39.23
CA CYS A 859 -47.17 28.61 -38.04
C CYS A 859 -47.61 27.21 -38.47
N GLY A 860 -46.94 26.18 -37.88
CA GLY A 860 -47.28 24.79 -38.12
C GLY A 860 -46.09 23.84 -38.18
N ASN A 861 -46.41 22.57 -38.35
CA ASN A 861 -45.40 21.50 -38.49
C ASN A 861 -44.80 21.50 -39.89
N LEU A 862 -43.49 21.64 -39.99
CA LEU A 862 -42.77 21.75 -41.25
C LEU A 862 -42.71 20.40 -42.00
N ASN A 863 -42.67 19.26 -41.31
CA ASN A 863 -42.59 17.94 -41.91
C ASN A 863 -43.92 17.45 -42.48
N GLU A 864 -45.01 17.71 -41.76
CA GLU A 864 -46.31 17.24 -42.15
C GLU A 864 -46.94 18.13 -43.24
N GLY A 865 -46.29 19.23 -43.61
CA GLY A 865 -46.81 20.22 -44.55
C GLY A 865 -48.03 20.97 -44.02
N ASN A 866 -48.35 20.85 -42.77
CA ASN A 866 -49.45 21.49 -42.08
C ASN A 866 -49.03 22.90 -41.58
N VAL A 867 -48.64 23.76 -42.53
CA VAL A 867 -48.19 25.11 -42.24
C VAL A 867 -49.24 26.14 -42.70
N LYS A 868 -49.68 26.91 -41.74
CA LYS A 868 -50.53 28.11 -42.03
C LYS A 868 -49.64 29.28 -42.37
N VAL A 869 -49.71 29.77 -43.55
CA VAL A 869 -49.05 31.00 -43.99
C VAL A 869 -50.12 32.08 -44.19
N GLN A 870 -50.01 33.12 -43.43
CA GLN A 870 -50.90 34.29 -43.52
C GLN A 870 -50.11 35.51 -43.91
N LEU A 871 -50.57 36.17 -44.98
CA LEU A 871 -50.05 37.46 -45.40
C LEU A 871 -51.04 38.54 -44.97
N LYS A 872 -50.56 39.58 -44.33
CA LYS A 872 -51.35 40.76 -43.97
C LYS A 872 -50.60 42.01 -44.41
N ASP A 873 -51.24 42.79 -45.24
CA ASP A 873 -50.80 44.14 -45.58
C ASP A 873 -51.20 45.06 -44.42
N LEU A 874 -50.23 45.81 -43.89
CA LEU A 874 -50.41 46.60 -42.70
C LEU A 874 -50.42 48.12 -43.01
N ARG A 875 -50.17 48.53 -44.29
CA ARG A 875 -50.00 49.91 -44.70
C ARG A 875 -49.34 50.81 -43.74
#